data_406b497e12ba1b656678bf9072d29a73
#
_entry.id   406b497e12ba1b656678bf9072d29a73
#
_cell.length_a   1.000
_cell.length_b   1.000
_cell.length_c   1.000
_cell.angle_alpha   90.00
_cell.angle_beta   90.00
_cell.angle_gamma   90.00
#
_symmetry.space_group_name_H-M   'P 1'
#
loop_
_entity.id
_entity.type
_entity.pdbx_description
1 polymer ?
#
loop_
_entity_poly.entity_id
_entity_poly.type
_entity_poly.pdbx_seq_one_letter_code
_entity_poly.pdbx_strand_id
1 'polypeptide(L)'
;MQEILAPVGNWDMLDAALAAGCDAVYLASKNFGARAYAQNFTLEEIREIIKRCHLVNVKVHVTMNTILFEEEIESAYQVAKQLYEMGVDALIVQDLGLIHLLHHRLPDLSIHASTQMSVMHPEEIMRLKKLGVSRVVLARECTKAEIAACKKAGLEIEIFVHGAICISMSGRCYFSSVCYGRSGNRGMCAQPCRMAYELYEDGQKVATDGKYLLSPKDLSLIDRVKELDVDSLKIEGRMKSSEYVYETVRQVKMVRDGKKRTEQDKELAQQTFYRGYTLGHVYQQTGNDLMNMKTCNHQGIVVGKVLSVKRDEVRILCSKDLVQNDGIRLGQEAGCRINYLYDEKLRLQNRIPAGKVACLKNLRHVKKGDIVRRTISADLEKEVKEAISQSCRKVACEMRVSCKGAGYPLVCEISDGSHMVSIESEEKAELAKNQGLSEKTIVKQMNKTKNSWVAFTKIECAIQGEVFFPLGALNNCRRQAIAALENVRLEVVCSAEESYRYQPIKQELSSRIYIDQVGETCAPSSMNVTNSYGVAAIQEMGYDHVVLSDELTFEQITDLLRAYKQRYQSQAPVIYTIYQHRRLMIMRHCPVNTIIKDGKRQHCALCHQHQFTLRGMDGHAYKMEGNKACFMQIFDTNLTDYTDEIQKLKREGLTSFLCIFSDESESEKESILHRISD
;
A
#
# COMPACT_ATOMS: atom_id res chain seq x y z
N MET A 1 13.78 -11.09 -12.07
CA MET A 1 13.93 -9.61 -11.92
C MET A 1 12.92 -9.16 -10.88
N GLN A 2 13.28 -8.26 -9.97
CA GLN A 2 12.35 -7.74 -8.95
C GLN A 2 11.18 -7.00 -9.59
N GLU A 3 9.96 -7.32 -9.20
CA GLU A 3 8.73 -6.66 -9.65
C GLU A 3 8.62 -5.26 -9.02
N ILE A 4 8.26 -4.24 -9.78
CA ILE A 4 7.93 -2.91 -9.28
C ILE A 4 6.41 -2.78 -9.19
N LEU A 5 5.91 -2.74 -7.95
CA LEU A 5 4.48 -2.64 -7.66
C LEU A 5 4.10 -1.19 -7.35
N ALA A 6 3.42 -0.54 -8.29
CA ALA A 6 3.04 0.87 -8.23
C ALA A 6 1.67 1.09 -7.57
N PRO A 7 1.50 2.16 -6.76
CA PRO A 7 0.22 2.51 -6.17
C PRO A 7 -0.69 3.22 -7.19
N VAL A 8 -1.96 2.80 -7.26
CA VAL A 8 -2.96 3.43 -8.13
C VAL A 8 -4.22 3.73 -7.31
N GLY A 9 -4.55 5.02 -7.18
CA GLY A 9 -5.73 5.51 -6.48
C GLY A 9 -6.78 6.16 -7.41
N ASN A 10 -6.39 6.50 -8.63
CA ASN A 10 -7.24 7.07 -9.69
C ASN A 10 -6.63 6.82 -11.07
N TRP A 11 -7.33 7.22 -12.14
CA TRP A 11 -6.92 7.01 -13.53
C TRP A 11 -5.62 7.72 -13.89
N ASP A 12 -5.41 8.96 -13.44
CA ASP A 12 -4.17 9.72 -13.70
C ASP A 12 -2.93 9.01 -13.11
N MET A 13 -3.09 8.39 -11.94
CA MET A 13 -2.04 7.59 -11.30
C MET A 13 -1.77 6.29 -12.08
N LEU A 14 -2.80 5.66 -12.66
CA LEU A 14 -2.63 4.49 -13.52
C LEU A 14 -1.80 4.85 -14.75
N ASP A 15 -2.19 5.92 -15.46
CA ASP A 15 -1.48 6.39 -16.64
C ASP A 15 -0.01 6.75 -16.32
N ALA A 16 0.22 7.40 -15.18
CA ALA A 16 1.55 7.71 -14.68
C ALA A 16 2.39 6.45 -14.39
N ALA A 17 1.81 5.45 -13.72
CA ALA A 17 2.48 4.20 -13.39
C ALA A 17 2.87 3.41 -14.65
N LEU A 18 1.96 3.30 -15.62
CA LEU A 18 2.20 2.65 -16.90
C LEU A 18 3.29 3.38 -17.71
N ALA A 19 3.22 4.72 -17.80
CA ALA A 19 4.21 5.54 -18.47
C ALA A 19 5.60 5.43 -17.85
N ALA A 20 5.69 5.35 -16.53
CA ALA A 20 6.95 5.19 -15.81
C ALA A 20 7.54 3.77 -15.91
N GLY A 21 6.75 2.78 -16.36
CA GLY A 21 7.20 1.41 -16.63
C GLY A 21 7.19 0.49 -15.41
N CYS A 22 6.13 0.51 -14.61
CA CYS A 22 5.89 -0.48 -13.55
C CYS A 22 5.67 -1.88 -14.12
N ASP A 23 5.85 -2.91 -13.29
CA ASP A 23 5.60 -4.31 -13.66
C ASP A 23 4.23 -4.79 -13.15
N ALA A 24 3.75 -4.16 -12.06
CA ALA A 24 2.43 -4.39 -11.50
C ALA A 24 1.87 -3.11 -10.90
N VAL A 25 0.54 -3.05 -10.78
CA VAL A 25 -0.17 -1.99 -10.07
C VAL A 25 -0.99 -2.58 -8.93
N TYR A 26 -1.14 -1.83 -7.81
CA TYR A 26 -2.12 -2.20 -6.80
C TYR A 26 -3.12 -1.08 -6.54
N LEU A 27 -4.37 -1.47 -6.42
CA LEU A 27 -5.51 -0.59 -6.26
C LEU A 27 -6.55 -1.18 -5.30
N ALA A 28 -7.64 -0.49 -5.05
CA ALA A 28 -8.75 -1.02 -4.25
C ALA A 28 -10.09 -0.75 -4.92
N SER A 29 -11.03 -1.65 -4.67
CA SER A 29 -12.46 -1.37 -4.85
C SER A 29 -12.94 -0.32 -3.83
N LYS A 30 -14.14 0.22 -4.03
CA LYS A 30 -14.78 1.15 -3.08
C LYS A 30 -15.02 0.53 -1.73
N ASN A 31 -15.12 -0.82 -1.64
CA ASN A 31 -15.36 -1.59 -0.43
C ASN A 31 -14.08 -2.35 -0.01
N PHE A 32 -13.92 -2.61 1.30
CA PHE A 32 -12.91 -3.51 1.89
C PHE A 32 -11.44 -3.13 1.71
N GLY A 33 -11.13 -1.87 1.36
CA GLY A 33 -9.76 -1.40 1.19
C GLY A 33 -9.28 -0.52 2.35
N ALA A 34 -8.02 -0.70 2.82
CA ALA A 34 -7.41 0.04 3.93
C ALA A 34 -7.09 1.52 3.65
N ARG A 35 -7.66 2.12 2.62
CA ARG A 35 -7.60 3.54 2.29
C ARG A 35 -8.99 4.03 1.89
N ALA A 36 -9.92 4.04 2.86
CA ALA A 36 -11.32 4.41 2.63
C ALA A 36 -11.49 5.83 2.03
N TYR A 37 -10.54 6.73 2.32
CA TYR A 37 -10.56 8.11 1.80
C TYR A 37 -9.88 8.29 0.43
N ALA A 38 -9.30 7.25 -0.17
CA ALA A 38 -8.87 7.29 -1.56
C ALA A 38 -10.09 7.26 -2.49
N GLN A 39 -9.95 7.73 -3.72
CA GLN A 39 -11.05 7.74 -4.69
C GLN A 39 -11.56 6.33 -4.97
N ASN A 40 -10.67 5.32 -5.02
CA ASN A 40 -10.92 3.91 -5.29
C ASN A 40 -11.77 3.70 -6.56
N PHE A 41 -11.96 2.46 -6.98
CA PHE A 41 -12.59 2.13 -8.26
C PHE A 41 -13.85 1.29 -8.07
N THR A 42 -14.80 1.39 -9.01
CA THR A 42 -15.90 0.43 -9.14
C THR A 42 -15.37 -0.88 -9.73
N LEU A 43 -16.16 -1.94 -9.66
CA LEU A 43 -15.79 -3.24 -10.26
C LEU A 43 -15.68 -3.14 -11.79
N GLU A 44 -16.53 -2.33 -12.43
CA GLU A 44 -16.47 -2.05 -13.86
C GLU A 44 -15.17 -1.34 -14.25
N GLU A 45 -14.77 -0.32 -13.47
CA GLU A 45 -13.50 0.37 -13.67
C GLU A 45 -12.30 -0.57 -13.47
N ILE A 46 -12.36 -1.47 -12.46
CA ILE A 46 -11.30 -2.48 -12.24
C ILE A 46 -11.21 -3.43 -13.43
N ARG A 47 -12.31 -3.86 -14.00
CA ARG A 47 -12.33 -4.69 -15.23
C ARG A 47 -11.61 -4.01 -16.38
N GLU A 48 -11.86 -2.72 -16.57
CA GLU A 48 -11.18 -1.94 -17.61
C GLU A 48 -9.70 -1.76 -17.34
N ILE A 49 -9.32 -1.55 -16.07
CA ILE A 49 -7.91 -1.46 -15.63
C ILE A 49 -7.18 -2.78 -15.90
N ILE A 50 -7.79 -3.93 -15.56
CA ILE A 50 -7.22 -5.26 -15.82
C ILE A 50 -6.93 -5.41 -17.32
N LYS A 51 -7.90 -5.12 -18.19
CA LYS A 51 -7.71 -5.18 -19.65
C LYS A 51 -6.54 -4.31 -20.11
N ARG A 52 -6.53 -3.03 -19.72
CA ARG A 52 -5.46 -2.09 -20.11
C ARG A 52 -4.08 -2.54 -19.63
N CYS A 53 -3.98 -3.07 -18.42
CA CYS A 53 -2.74 -3.54 -17.85
C CYS A 53 -2.25 -4.83 -18.52
N HIS A 54 -3.12 -5.82 -18.67
CA HIS A 54 -2.78 -7.10 -19.28
C HIS A 54 -2.34 -6.96 -20.73
N LEU A 55 -2.95 -6.06 -21.51
CA LEU A 55 -2.53 -5.76 -22.87
C LEU A 55 -1.07 -5.33 -22.98
N VAL A 56 -0.50 -4.77 -21.90
CA VAL A 56 0.88 -4.27 -21.88
C VAL A 56 1.77 -5.00 -20.87
N ASN A 57 1.42 -6.24 -20.52
CA ASN A 57 2.15 -7.09 -19.56
C ASN A 57 2.38 -6.42 -18.20
N VAL A 58 1.32 -5.84 -17.63
CA VAL A 58 1.31 -5.30 -16.27
C VAL A 58 0.29 -6.06 -15.46
N LYS A 59 0.70 -6.56 -14.29
CA LYS A 59 -0.18 -7.25 -13.35
C LYS A 59 -1.05 -6.27 -12.56
N VAL A 60 -2.21 -6.75 -12.13
CA VAL A 60 -3.15 -5.99 -11.30
C VAL A 60 -3.41 -6.73 -9.99
N HIS A 61 -3.02 -6.11 -8.87
CA HIS A 61 -3.30 -6.62 -7.53
C HIS A 61 -4.37 -5.77 -6.87
N VAL A 62 -5.44 -6.38 -6.37
CA VAL A 62 -6.52 -5.65 -5.70
C VAL A 62 -6.43 -5.85 -4.19
N THR A 63 -6.52 -4.76 -3.44
CA THR A 63 -6.46 -4.81 -1.97
C THR A 63 -7.84 -5.02 -1.37
N MET A 64 -7.96 -6.06 -0.54
CA MET A 64 -9.07 -6.35 0.36
C MET A 64 -8.49 -6.51 1.78
N ASN A 65 -7.77 -5.48 2.23
CA ASN A 65 -6.87 -5.54 3.36
C ASN A 65 -7.40 -4.76 4.58
N THR A 66 -8.66 -4.98 4.91
CA THR A 66 -9.30 -4.60 6.16
C THR A 66 -9.69 -5.85 6.94
N ILE A 67 -9.82 -5.74 8.27
CA ILE A 67 -10.50 -6.75 9.07
C ILE A 67 -11.99 -6.74 8.72
N LEU A 68 -12.61 -7.91 8.76
CA LEU A 68 -14.01 -8.12 8.39
C LEU A 68 -14.78 -8.70 9.58
N PHE A 69 -15.93 -8.10 9.89
CA PHE A 69 -16.85 -8.66 10.87
C PHE A 69 -17.68 -9.78 10.27
N GLU A 70 -18.36 -10.57 11.12
CA GLU A 70 -19.12 -11.75 10.67
C GLU A 70 -20.15 -11.41 9.58
N GLU A 71 -20.85 -10.29 9.72
CA GLU A 71 -21.87 -9.85 8.76
C GLU A 71 -21.29 -9.42 7.39
N GLU A 72 -19.99 -9.13 7.31
CA GLU A 72 -19.34 -8.62 6.10
C GLU A 72 -18.65 -9.71 5.27
N ILE A 73 -18.27 -10.84 5.90
CA ILE A 73 -17.36 -11.83 5.30
C ILE A 73 -17.90 -12.43 4.00
N GLU A 74 -19.18 -12.76 3.94
CA GLU A 74 -19.77 -13.34 2.73
C GLU A 74 -19.84 -12.31 1.59
N SER A 75 -20.19 -11.04 1.88
CA SER A 75 -20.19 -10.00 0.86
C SER A 75 -18.77 -9.69 0.35
N ALA A 76 -17.77 -9.74 1.21
CA ALA A 76 -16.37 -9.61 0.83
C ALA A 76 -15.93 -10.77 -0.07
N TYR A 77 -16.33 -11.99 0.25
CA TYR A 77 -16.10 -13.17 -0.60
C TYR A 77 -16.70 -12.99 -1.99
N GLN A 78 -17.96 -12.52 -2.10
CA GLN A 78 -18.61 -12.31 -3.40
C GLN A 78 -17.87 -11.25 -4.24
N VAL A 79 -17.36 -10.19 -3.63
CA VAL A 79 -16.50 -9.20 -4.32
C VAL A 79 -15.18 -9.86 -4.78
N ALA A 80 -14.54 -10.66 -3.94
CA ALA A 80 -13.31 -11.36 -4.28
C ALA A 80 -13.52 -12.35 -5.44
N LYS A 81 -14.64 -13.09 -5.45
CA LYS A 81 -15.02 -13.98 -6.54
C LYS A 81 -15.20 -13.24 -7.87
N GLN A 82 -15.90 -12.10 -7.87
CA GLN A 82 -16.06 -11.28 -9.07
C GLN A 82 -14.71 -10.78 -9.60
N LEU A 83 -13.80 -10.36 -8.70
CA LEU A 83 -12.44 -9.96 -9.08
C LEU A 83 -11.65 -11.12 -9.69
N TYR A 84 -11.76 -12.32 -9.13
CA TYR A 84 -11.17 -13.53 -9.68
C TYR A 84 -11.70 -13.84 -11.09
N GLU A 85 -13.02 -13.79 -11.29
CA GLU A 85 -13.68 -14.00 -12.58
C GLU A 85 -13.32 -12.91 -13.63
N MET A 86 -12.87 -11.73 -13.19
CA MET A 86 -12.34 -10.66 -14.05
C MET A 86 -10.88 -10.88 -14.45
N GLY A 87 -10.18 -11.86 -13.84
CA GLY A 87 -8.78 -12.16 -14.11
C GLY A 87 -7.80 -11.30 -13.32
N VAL A 88 -8.13 -10.90 -12.07
CA VAL A 88 -7.16 -10.25 -11.20
C VAL A 88 -5.96 -11.17 -10.95
N ASP A 89 -4.74 -10.62 -10.98
CA ASP A 89 -3.53 -11.43 -10.78
C ASP A 89 -3.32 -11.83 -9.32
N ALA A 90 -3.75 -11.03 -8.35
CA ALA A 90 -3.72 -11.38 -6.93
C ALA A 90 -4.65 -10.50 -6.09
N LEU A 91 -5.09 -11.02 -4.96
CA LEU A 91 -5.73 -10.25 -3.89
C LEU A 91 -4.75 -10.04 -2.73
N ILE A 92 -4.63 -8.79 -2.26
CA ILE A 92 -3.83 -8.45 -1.06
C ILE A 92 -4.79 -8.40 0.13
N VAL A 93 -4.72 -9.39 1.01
CA VAL A 93 -5.72 -9.64 2.07
C VAL A 93 -5.07 -9.53 3.45
N GLN A 94 -5.81 -8.98 4.42
CA GLN A 94 -5.42 -8.95 5.84
C GLN A 94 -6.22 -9.94 6.67
N ASP A 95 -7.52 -10.06 6.41
CA ASP A 95 -8.43 -10.87 7.21
C ASP A 95 -8.16 -12.36 7.04
N LEU A 96 -7.85 -13.06 8.14
CA LEU A 96 -7.54 -14.50 8.12
C LEU A 96 -8.73 -15.35 7.70
N GLY A 97 -9.94 -14.94 8.05
CA GLY A 97 -11.16 -15.64 7.64
C GLY A 97 -11.40 -15.54 6.15
N LEU A 98 -11.17 -14.37 5.56
CA LEU A 98 -11.25 -14.21 4.10
C LEU A 98 -10.16 -15.02 3.39
N ILE A 99 -8.91 -15.00 3.88
CA ILE A 99 -7.83 -15.84 3.32
C ILE A 99 -8.22 -17.30 3.32
N HIS A 100 -8.69 -17.80 4.48
CA HIS A 100 -9.12 -19.19 4.65
C HIS A 100 -10.28 -19.56 3.70
N LEU A 101 -11.29 -18.70 3.61
CA LEU A 101 -12.45 -18.93 2.74
C LEU A 101 -12.05 -18.95 1.25
N LEU A 102 -11.18 -18.02 0.84
CA LEU A 102 -10.67 -17.95 -0.53
C LEU A 102 -9.84 -19.19 -0.87
N HIS A 103 -8.94 -19.62 0.01
CA HIS A 103 -8.12 -20.81 -0.18
C HIS A 103 -8.94 -22.06 -0.43
N HIS A 104 -10.03 -22.24 0.33
CA HIS A 104 -10.89 -23.42 0.22
C HIS A 104 -11.91 -23.36 -0.91
N ARG A 105 -12.26 -22.19 -1.41
CA ARG A 105 -13.30 -22.05 -2.46
C ARG A 105 -12.74 -21.65 -3.83
N LEU A 106 -11.62 -20.95 -3.87
CA LEU A 106 -10.97 -20.46 -5.09
C LEU A 106 -9.45 -20.78 -5.04
N PRO A 107 -9.07 -22.09 -5.08
CA PRO A 107 -7.71 -22.51 -4.79
C PRO A 107 -6.65 -21.97 -5.76
N ASP A 108 -7.04 -21.60 -6.99
CA ASP A 108 -6.14 -21.02 -8.00
C ASP A 108 -5.95 -19.51 -7.85
N LEU A 109 -6.72 -18.85 -6.97
CA LEU A 109 -6.57 -17.42 -6.73
C LEU A 109 -5.28 -17.14 -5.95
N SER A 110 -4.41 -16.31 -6.51
CA SER A 110 -3.21 -15.87 -5.80
C SER A 110 -3.56 -14.93 -4.65
N ILE A 111 -3.17 -15.31 -3.43
CA ILE A 111 -3.41 -14.55 -2.20
C ILE A 111 -2.10 -13.99 -1.68
N HIS A 112 -2.02 -12.67 -1.54
CA HIS A 112 -0.89 -11.98 -0.94
C HIS A 112 -1.24 -11.51 0.47
N ALA A 113 -0.50 -11.95 1.49
CA ALA A 113 -0.69 -11.50 2.86
C ALA A 113 -0.30 -10.02 2.99
N SER A 114 -1.23 -9.20 3.45
CA SER A 114 -1.02 -7.76 3.62
C SER A 114 0.05 -7.44 4.68
N THR A 115 0.78 -6.33 4.52
CA THR A 115 1.67 -5.79 5.57
C THR A 115 0.94 -5.54 6.90
N GLN A 116 -0.38 -5.39 6.88
CA GLN A 116 -1.19 -5.22 8.10
C GLN A 116 -1.28 -6.50 8.96
N MET A 117 -0.83 -7.64 8.45
CA MET A 117 -0.63 -8.85 9.25
C MET A 117 0.66 -8.82 10.08
N SER A 118 1.51 -7.80 9.91
CA SER A 118 2.76 -7.58 10.67
C SER A 118 3.75 -8.74 10.65
N VAL A 119 3.84 -9.47 9.56
CA VAL A 119 4.73 -10.63 9.43
C VAL A 119 6.20 -10.20 9.44
N MET A 120 6.99 -10.79 10.34
CA MET A 120 8.41 -10.45 10.53
C MET A 120 9.32 -11.69 10.62
N HIS A 121 8.76 -12.88 10.83
CA HIS A 121 9.52 -14.09 11.13
C HIS A 121 9.16 -15.24 10.18
N PRO A 122 10.12 -16.14 9.87
CA PRO A 122 9.89 -17.28 8.97
C PRO A 122 8.75 -18.21 9.43
N GLU A 123 8.56 -18.38 10.74
CA GLU A 123 7.53 -19.25 11.32
C GLU A 123 6.12 -18.74 10.98
N GLU A 124 5.93 -17.41 10.97
CA GLU A 124 4.65 -16.80 10.58
C GLU A 124 4.36 -17.06 9.10
N ILE A 125 5.39 -16.98 8.24
CA ILE A 125 5.28 -17.31 6.80
C ILE A 125 4.89 -18.77 6.59
N MET A 126 5.50 -19.70 7.34
CA MET A 126 5.19 -21.12 7.25
C MET A 126 3.74 -21.44 7.66
N ARG A 127 3.20 -20.69 8.63
CA ARG A 127 1.78 -20.81 9.01
C ARG A 127 0.85 -20.27 7.93
N LEU A 128 1.16 -19.10 7.34
CA LEU A 128 0.37 -18.51 6.24
C LEU A 128 0.41 -19.38 4.97
N LYS A 129 1.51 -20.07 4.73
CA LYS A 129 1.62 -21.02 3.62
C LYS A 129 0.57 -22.13 3.69
N LYS A 130 0.20 -22.60 4.89
CA LYS A 130 -0.88 -23.58 5.08
C LYS A 130 -2.23 -23.05 4.63
N LEU A 131 -2.45 -21.74 4.69
CA LEU A 131 -3.66 -21.07 4.22
C LEU A 131 -3.60 -20.68 2.73
N GLY A 132 -2.70 -21.26 1.93
CA GLY A 132 -2.62 -21.02 0.49
C GLY A 132 -2.05 -19.64 0.11
N VAL A 133 -1.45 -18.90 1.04
CA VAL A 133 -0.79 -17.63 0.73
C VAL A 133 0.42 -17.89 -0.17
N SER A 134 0.54 -17.13 -1.27
CA SER A 134 1.61 -17.23 -2.26
C SER A 134 2.70 -16.18 -2.07
N ARG A 135 2.36 -15.00 -1.55
CA ARG A 135 3.29 -13.88 -1.30
C ARG A 135 3.01 -13.22 0.06
N VAL A 136 4.06 -12.76 0.72
CA VAL A 136 3.94 -12.02 1.98
C VAL A 136 4.53 -10.61 1.82
N VAL A 137 3.72 -9.60 2.14
CA VAL A 137 4.19 -8.22 2.28
C VAL A 137 4.69 -8.04 3.72
N LEU A 138 6.00 -8.08 3.90
CA LEU A 138 6.61 -8.00 5.24
C LEU A 138 6.28 -6.68 5.95
N ALA A 139 6.34 -6.74 7.27
CA ALA A 139 6.25 -5.57 8.12
C ALA A 139 7.36 -4.56 7.79
N ARG A 140 7.04 -3.27 7.84
CA ARG A 140 8.00 -2.17 7.58
C ARG A 140 9.09 -2.06 8.66
N GLU A 141 8.90 -2.78 9.75
CA GLU A 141 9.79 -2.86 10.90
C GLU A 141 10.93 -3.88 10.69
N CYS A 142 10.85 -4.74 9.67
CA CYS A 142 11.88 -5.74 9.39
C CYS A 142 13.24 -5.11 9.09
N THR A 143 14.28 -5.66 9.68
CA THR A 143 15.68 -5.39 9.32
C THR A 143 16.06 -6.18 8.06
N LYS A 144 17.17 -5.79 7.43
CA LYS A 144 17.73 -6.52 6.29
C LYS A 144 17.99 -8.01 6.59
N ALA A 145 18.40 -8.32 7.83
CA ALA A 145 18.64 -9.70 8.26
C ALA A 145 17.34 -10.51 8.41
N GLU A 146 16.29 -9.90 8.97
CA GLU A 146 14.96 -10.51 9.10
C GLU A 146 14.32 -10.73 7.72
N ILE A 147 14.44 -9.77 6.78
CA ILE A 147 14.00 -9.93 5.38
C ILE A 147 14.68 -11.13 4.73
N ALA A 148 16.02 -11.24 4.88
CA ALA A 148 16.79 -12.36 4.33
C ALA A 148 16.42 -13.71 4.98
N ALA A 149 16.07 -13.73 6.26
CA ALA A 149 15.56 -14.94 6.92
C ALA A 149 14.18 -15.33 6.40
N CYS A 150 13.26 -14.37 6.27
CA CYS A 150 11.93 -14.58 5.70
C CYS A 150 11.96 -15.09 4.27
N LYS A 151 12.89 -14.61 3.44
CA LYS A 151 13.04 -15.07 2.05
C LYS A 151 13.32 -16.58 1.95
N LYS A 152 13.97 -17.16 2.95
CA LYS A 152 14.27 -18.61 2.99
C LYS A 152 13.06 -19.48 3.33
N ALA A 153 11.95 -18.90 3.78
CA ALA A 153 10.72 -19.64 4.14
C ALA A 153 9.94 -20.18 2.94
N GLY A 154 10.31 -19.80 1.70
CA GLY A 154 9.82 -20.42 0.46
C GLY A 154 8.49 -19.87 -0.05
N LEU A 155 8.10 -18.64 0.34
CA LEU A 155 7.08 -17.82 -0.32
C LEU A 155 7.74 -16.61 -1.00
N GLU A 156 7.01 -15.98 -1.92
CA GLU A 156 7.43 -14.69 -2.47
C GLU A 156 7.41 -13.60 -1.39
N ILE A 157 8.44 -12.77 -1.38
CA ILE A 157 8.60 -11.67 -0.42
C ILE A 157 8.47 -10.32 -1.13
N GLU A 158 7.58 -9.50 -0.60
CA GLU A 158 7.35 -8.11 -1.01
C GLU A 158 7.67 -7.16 0.16
N ILE A 159 8.37 -6.06 -0.13
CA ILE A 159 8.64 -5.02 0.88
C ILE A 159 8.32 -3.63 0.33
N PHE A 160 7.97 -2.71 1.23
CA PHE A 160 7.91 -1.30 0.88
C PHE A 160 9.31 -0.71 0.70
N VAL A 161 9.53 0.00 -0.41
CA VAL A 161 10.82 0.64 -0.72
C VAL A 161 10.76 2.15 -0.75
N HIS A 162 9.56 2.75 -0.84
CA HIS A 162 9.41 4.21 -0.80
C HIS A 162 8.03 4.62 -0.27
N GLY A 163 8.00 5.77 0.44
CA GLY A 163 6.78 6.44 0.89
C GLY A 163 6.57 6.44 2.40
N ALA A 164 5.35 6.72 2.83
CA ALA A 164 5.02 6.89 4.24
C ALA A 164 5.22 5.61 5.06
N ILE A 165 5.87 5.74 6.23
CA ILE A 165 5.98 4.67 7.23
C ILE A 165 4.90 4.86 8.28
N CYS A 166 4.31 3.77 8.75
CA CYS A 166 3.61 3.72 10.02
C CYS A 166 4.64 3.67 11.14
N ILE A 167 4.47 4.38 12.25
CA ILE A 167 5.38 4.29 13.40
C ILE A 167 5.08 3.06 14.26
N SER A 168 3.82 2.69 14.35
CA SER A 168 3.39 1.44 14.96
C SER A 168 3.56 0.29 13.99
N MET A 169 3.73 -0.91 14.50
CA MET A 169 3.59 -2.13 13.70
C MET A 169 2.23 -2.10 13.00
N SER A 170 2.25 -2.26 11.68
CA SER A 170 1.04 -2.19 10.85
C SER A 170 0.04 -3.28 11.27
N GLY A 171 -1.24 -2.93 11.42
CA GLY A 171 -2.27 -3.85 11.93
C GLY A 171 -2.33 -3.98 13.46
N ARG A 172 -1.33 -3.47 14.18
CA ARG A 172 -1.26 -3.54 15.66
C ARG A 172 -1.41 -2.16 16.32
N CYS A 173 -2.10 -1.23 15.67
CA CYS A 173 -2.39 0.11 16.17
C CYS A 173 -3.89 0.29 16.34
N TYR A 174 -4.32 0.39 17.56
CA TYR A 174 -5.73 0.62 17.96
C TYR A 174 -5.97 2.06 18.43
N PHE A 175 -4.95 2.93 18.38
CA PHE A 175 -5.03 4.31 18.87
C PHE A 175 -6.18 5.07 18.21
N SER A 176 -6.30 4.93 16.89
CA SER A 176 -7.35 5.62 16.14
C SER A 176 -8.75 5.07 16.38
N SER A 177 -8.91 3.76 16.58
CA SER A 177 -10.21 3.15 16.90
C SER A 177 -10.66 3.49 18.32
N VAL A 178 -9.78 3.35 19.30
CA VAL A 178 -10.12 3.58 20.72
C VAL A 178 -10.38 5.05 21.00
N CYS A 179 -9.47 5.96 20.57
CA CYS A 179 -9.58 7.37 20.95
C CYS A 179 -10.46 8.21 20.01
N TYR A 180 -10.68 7.78 18.76
CA TYR A 180 -11.40 8.57 17.74
C TYR A 180 -12.55 7.82 17.07
N GLY A 181 -12.84 6.57 17.45
CA GLY A 181 -13.88 5.75 16.83
C GLY A 181 -13.62 5.43 15.33
N ARG A 182 -12.36 5.51 14.88
CA ARG A 182 -11.96 5.38 13.48
C ARG A 182 -10.87 4.33 13.33
N SER A 183 -11.25 3.08 13.05
CA SER A 183 -10.29 1.99 12.96
C SER A 183 -9.28 2.14 11.83
N GLY A 184 -7.98 2.08 12.18
CA GLY A 184 -6.89 2.02 11.22
C GLY A 184 -6.87 0.71 10.45
N ASN A 185 -7.32 -0.40 11.06
CA ASN A 185 -7.43 -1.73 10.46
C ASN A 185 -8.63 -1.83 9.50
N ARG A 186 -9.51 -0.82 9.51
CA ARG A 186 -10.63 -0.68 8.59
C ARG A 186 -10.48 0.52 7.64
N GLY A 187 -9.25 1.01 7.48
CA GLY A 187 -8.91 2.05 6.51
C GLY A 187 -9.23 3.49 6.90
N MET A 188 -9.70 3.74 8.14
CA MET A 188 -10.18 5.05 8.60
C MET A 188 -9.23 5.76 9.58
N CYS A 189 -7.94 5.42 9.58
CA CYS A 189 -6.96 5.96 10.53
C CYS A 189 -6.97 7.50 10.59
N ALA A 190 -7.17 8.05 11.80
CA ALA A 190 -7.09 9.49 12.09
C ALA A 190 -5.65 10.04 12.13
N GLN A 191 -4.64 9.18 11.97
CA GLN A 191 -3.21 9.50 12.02
C GLN A 191 -2.76 10.11 13.35
N PRO A 192 -3.07 9.53 14.53
CA PRO A 192 -2.65 10.07 15.83
C PRO A 192 -1.13 10.23 15.92
N CYS A 193 -0.35 9.38 15.28
CA CYS A 193 1.11 9.51 15.22
C CYS A 193 1.62 10.79 14.55
N ARG A 194 0.76 11.58 13.87
CA ARG A 194 1.10 12.85 13.23
C ARG A 194 0.58 14.07 14.01
N MET A 195 -0.03 13.84 15.17
CA MET A 195 -0.50 14.89 16.05
C MET A 195 0.62 15.40 16.97
N ALA A 196 0.37 16.53 17.60
CA ALA A 196 1.32 17.12 18.54
C ALA A 196 1.14 16.51 19.95
N TYR A 197 2.26 16.24 20.60
CA TYR A 197 2.31 15.67 21.96
C TYR A 197 3.38 16.34 22.79
N GLU A 198 3.25 16.20 24.12
CA GLU A 198 4.23 16.51 25.13
C GLU A 198 4.66 15.23 25.83
N LEU A 199 5.95 15.11 26.15
CA LEU A 199 6.49 14.00 26.93
C LEU A 199 6.66 14.43 28.39
N TYR A 200 6.28 13.56 29.32
CA TYR A 200 6.50 13.71 30.76
C TYR A 200 7.28 12.51 31.29
N GLU A 201 8.23 12.79 32.20
CA GLU A 201 9.03 11.83 32.95
C GLU A 201 8.75 12.05 34.43
N ASP A 202 8.26 11.04 35.16
CA ASP A 202 7.87 11.12 36.55
C ASP A 202 7.00 12.34 36.90
N GLY A 203 6.05 12.66 35.99
CA GLY A 203 5.14 13.79 36.11
C GLY A 203 5.72 15.16 35.69
N GLN A 204 7.01 15.24 35.36
CA GLN A 204 7.65 16.48 34.91
C GLN A 204 7.78 16.53 33.41
N LYS A 205 7.47 17.70 32.83
CA LYS A 205 7.54 17.90 31.37
C LYS A 205 9.00 17.87 30.88
N VAL A 206 9.26 17.01 29.90
CA VAL A 206 10.56 16.89 29.22
C VAL A 206 10.66 17.91 28.09
N ALA A 207 11.77 18.61 27.99
CA ALA A 207 12.05 19.52 26.86
C ALA A 207 12.26 18.70 25.58
N THR A 208 11.60 19.10 24.48
CA THR A 208 11.66 18.42 23.18
C THR A 208 12.00 19.38 22.06
N ASP A 209 12.76 18.94 21.04
CA ASP A 209 13.14 19.75 19.85
C ASP A 209 12.00 19.86 18.82
N GLY A 210 10.80 19.39 19.16
CA GLY A 210 9.60 19.47 18.33
C GLY A 210 8.40 18.87 19.03
N LYS A 211 7.24 19.05 18.45
CA LYS A 211 5.96 18.59 19.03
C LYS A 211 5.38 17.33 18.41
N TYR A 212 5.90 16.87 17.27
CA TYR A 212 5.39 15.69 16.55
C TYR A 212 6.19 14.45 16.95
N LEU A 213 6.15 14.08 18.23
CA LEU A 213 7.04 13.11 18.87
C LEU A 213 6.94 11.69 18.27
N LEU A 214 5.82 11.36 17.63
CA LEU A 214 5.57 10.07 16.99
C LEU A 214 5.63 10.12 15.46
N SER A 215 6.10 11.25 14.86
CA SER A 215 6.05 11.45 13.42
C SER A 215 7.33 10.97 12.72
N PRO A 216 7.32 9.80 11.99
CA PRO A 216 8.49 9.36 11.26
C PRO A 216 8.69 10.14 9.95
N LYS A 217 9.92 10.13 9.44
CA LYS A 217 10.27 10.49 8.06
C LYS A 217 9.64 9.49 7.06
N ASP A 218 9.72 9.78 5.78
CA ASP A 218 9.30 8.85 4.73
C ASP A 218 10.44 7.86 4.41
N LEU A 219 10.07 6.60 4.19
CA LEU A 219 11.02 5.59 3.73
C LEU A 219 11.55 5.92 2.34
N SER A 220 12.84 5.73 2.11
CA SER A 220 13.40 5.75 0.76
C SER A 220 14.59 4.81 0.65
N LEU A 221 14.32 3.61 0.14
CA LEU A 221 15.32 2.58 -0.15
C LEU A 221 15.72 2.56 -1.63
N ILE A 222 15.33 3.56 -2.42
CA ILE A 222 15.52 3.56 -3.89
C ILE A 222 16.96 3.25 -4.27
N ASP A 223 17.95 3.92 -3.64
CA ASP A 223 19.37 3.70 -3.94
C ASP A 223 19.89 2.33 -3.46
N ARG A 224 19.09 1.58 -2.72
CA ARG A 224 19.45 0.31 -2.08
C ARG A 224 18.67 -0.91 -2.59
N VAL A 225 17.75 -0.74 -3.56
CA VAL A 225 16.87 -1.84 -4.01
C VAL A 225 17.63 -3.05 -4.51
N LYS A 226 18.80 -2.87 -5.11
CA LYS A 226 19.67 -3.97 -5.57
C LYS A 226 20.35 -4.76 -4.45
N GLU A 227 20.40 -4.22 -3.24
CA GLU A 227 20.99 -4.88 -2.07
C GLU A 227 19.99 -5.80 -1.34
N LEU A 228 18.73 -5.79 -1.77
CA LEU A 228 17.60 -6.47 -1.12
C LEU A 228 17.19 -7.69 -1.95
N ASP A 229 17.29 -8.87 -1.36
CA ASP A 229 16.86 -10.12 -1.99
C ASP A 229 15.37 -10.33 -1.73
N VAL A 230 14.54 -9.72 -2.58
CA VAL A 230 13.08 -9.78 -2.53
C VAL A 230 12.50 -9.91 -3.93
N ASP A 231 11.25 -10.40 -4.03
CA ASP A 231 10.57 -10.61 -5.31
C ASP A 231 9.88 -9.36 -5.81
N SER A 232 9.32 -8.54 -4.89
CA SER A 232 8.55 -7.33 -5.25
C SER A 232 8.95 -6.12 -4.42
N LEU A 233 9.07 -4.98 -5.12
CA LEU A 233 9.42 -3.66 -4.62
C LEU A 233 8.14 -2.78 -4.61
N LYS A 234 7.50 -2.67 -3.46
CA LYS A 234 6.23 -1.92 -3.31
C LYS A 234 6.46 -0.45 -2.99
N ILE A 235 5.72 0.39 -3.67
CA ILE A 235 5.72 1.84 -3.44
C ILE A 235 4.45 2.22 -2.67
N GLU A 236 4.56 2.87 -1.52
CA GLU A 236 3.39 3.42 -0.80
C GLU A 236 2.96 4.74 -1.43
N GLY A 237 1.66 4.92 -1.74
CA GLY A 237 1.25 6.18 -2.33
C GLY A 237 -0.14 6.30 -2.94
N ARG A 238 -1.10 5.42 -2.67
CA ARG A 238 -2.46 5.49 -3.27
C ARG A 238 -3.22 6.82 -3.06
N MET A 239 -2.79 7.65 -2.11
CA MET A 239 -3.32 8.99 -1.83
C MET A 239 -2.36 10.10 -2.26
N LYS A 240 -1.43 9.82 -3.17
CA LYS A 240 -0.47 10.79 -3.70
C LYS A 240 -0.90 11.27 -5.08
N SER A 241 -0.10 12.16 -5.69
CA SER A 241 -0.34 12.66 -7.05
C SER A 241 0.24 11.74 -8.12
N SER A 242 -0.17 11.94 -9.37
CA SER A 242 0.39 11.25 -10.56
C SER A 242 1.88 11.51 -10.72
N GLU A 243 2.35 12.73 -10.42
CA GLU A 243 3.76 13.10 -10.48
C GLU A 243 4.60 12.30 -9.47
N TYR A 244 4.06 12.09 -8.27
CA TYR A 244 4.71 11.25 -7.27
C TYR A 244 4.85 9.81 -7.76
N VAL A 245 3.78 9.24 -8.34
CA VAL A 245 3.79 7.87 -8.86
C VAL A 245 4.79 7.75 -10.01
N TYR A 246 4.70 8.65 -10.99
CA TYR A 246 5.60 8.67 -12.15
C TYR A 246 7.07 8.71 -11.72
N GLU A 247 7.44 9.73 -10.95
CA GLU A 247 8.83 9.92 -10.53
C GLU A 247 9.35 8.79 -9.66
N THR A 248 8.55 8.29 -8.73
CA THR A 248 8.99 7.20 -7.85
C THR A 248 9.19 5.91 -8.63
N VAL A 249 8.23 5.51 -9.47
CA VAL A 249 8.35 4.30 -10.30
C VAL A 249 9.54 4.41 -11.26
N ARG A 250 9.69 5.55 -11.95
CA ARG A 250 10.80 5.82 -12.87
C ARG A 250 12.17 5.66 -12.16
N GLN A 251 12.30 6.24 -10.96
CA GLN A 251 13.55 6.20 -10.21
C GLN A 251 13.85 4.81 -9.63
N VAL A 252 12.84 4.10 -9.11
CA VAL A 252 13.01 2.71 -8.66
C VAL A 252 13.44 1.83 -9.83
N LYS A 253 12.78 1.96 -10.99
CA LYS A 253 13.12 1.23 -12.22
C LYS A 253 14.55 1.53 -12.67
N MET A 254 14.91 2.81 -12.69
CA MET A 254 16.26 3.24 -13.10
C MET A 254 17.35 2.55 -12.25
N VAL A 255 17.19 2.52 -10.92
CA VAL A 255 18.18 1.90 -10.03
C VAL A 255 18.14 0.38 -10.10
N ARG A 256 16.96 -0.23 -10.15
CA ARG A 256 16.80 -1.67 -10.36
C ARG A 256 17.53 -2.13 -11.63
N ASP A 257 17.39 -1.36 -12.72
CA ASP A 257 17.98 -1.65 -14.02
C ASP A 257 19.48 -1.24 -14.11
N GLY A 258 20.11 -0.86 -12.98
CA GLY A 258 21.55 -0.66 -12.85
C GLY A 258 22.05 0.77 -13.05
N LYS A 259 21.19 1.73 -13.26
CA LYS A 259 21.55 3.16 -13.35
C LYS A 259 21.58 3.78 -11.96
N LYS A 260 22.39 4.85 -11.79
CA LYS A 260 22.43 5.63 -10.53
C LYS A 260 21.56 6.87 -10.67
N ARG A 261 20.91 7.27 -9.58
CA ARG A 261 20.20 8.56 -9.50
C ARG A 261 21.20 9.72 -9.40
N THR A 262 20.91 10.77 -10.15
CA THR A 262 21.60 12.07 -10.04
C THR A 262 21.02 12.86 -8.84
N GLU A 263 21.69 13.97 -8.45
CA GLU A 263 21.13 14.88 -7.45
C GLU A 263 19.84 15.55 -7.95
N GLN A 264 19.70 15.76 -9.27
CA GLN A 264 18.47 16.26 -9.87
C GLN A 264 17.31 15.25 -9.70
N ASP A 265 17.55 13.94 -9.91
CA ASP A 265 16.53 12.91 -9.67
C ASP A 265 16.05 12.89 -8.20
N LYS A 266 17.00 13.01 -7.25
CA LYS A 266 16.66 13.07 -5.83
C LYS A 266 15.84 14.32 -5.49
N GLU A 267 16.16 15.44 -6.09
CA GLU A 267 15.42 16.69 -5.92
C GLU A 267 14.00 16.59 -6.50
N LEU A 268 13.83 15.99 -7.68
CA LEU A 268 12.51 15.74 -8.27
C LEU A 268 11.63 14.91 -7.33
N ALA A 269 12.16 13.83 -6.74
CA ALA A 269 11.43 13.04 -5.75
C ALA A 269 11.02 13.88 -4.52
N GLN A 270 11.89 14.76 -4.02
CA GLN A 270 11.57 15.62 -2.88
C GLN A 270 10.48 16.67 -3.21
N GLN A 271 10.36 17.07 -4.45
CA GLN A 271 9.33 18.02 -4.89
C GLN A 271 7.94 17.38 -4.93
N THR A 272 7.85 16.08 -5.17
CA THR A 272 6.56 15.39 -5.22
C THR A 272 5.97 15.11 -3.84
N PHE A 273 6.79 14.62 -2.90
CA PHE A 273 6.43 14.48 -1.49
C PHE A 273 7.67 14.21 -0.61
N TYR A 274 7.86 15.01 0.45
CA TYR A 274 9.04 14.92 1.29
C TYR A 274 8.77 15.39 2.72
N ARG A 275 9.00 14.54 3.71
CA ARG A 275 9.00 14.83 5.16
C ARG A 275 10.36 14.54 5.80
N GLY A 276 11.42 14.52 5.02
CA GLY A 276 12.69 13.89 5.33
C GLY A 276 12.66 12.43 4.85
N TYR A 277 13.83 11.91 4.41
CA TYR A 277 13.96 10.49 4.06
C TYR A 277 14.74 9.72 5.12
N THR A 278 14.38 8.45 5.28
CA THR A 278 15.03 7.48 6.14
C THR A 278 15.19 6.15 5.42
N LEU A 279 16.23 5.40 5.76
CA LEU A 279 16.36 4.00 5.34
C LEU A 279 15.56 3.05 6.26
N GLY A 280 14.90 3.62 7.30
CA GLY A 280 14.02 2.90 8.20
C GLY A 280 14.70 1.80 9.00
N HIS A 281 13.87 0.87 9.45
CA HIS A 281 14.34 -0.28 10.21
C HIS A 281 15.16 -1.26 9.39
N VAL A 282 15.01 -1.28 8.07
CA VAL A 282 15.81 -2.14 7.17
C VAL A 282 17.31 -1.92 7.38
N TYR A 283 17.73 -0.69 7.61
CA TYR A 283 19.10 -0.31 7.95
C TYR A 283 19.25 0.15 9.40
N GLN A 284 18.34 -0.28 10.28
CA GLN A 284 18.37 -0.06 11.73
C GLN A 284 18.51 1.43 12.14
N GLN A 285 17.96 2.35 11.32
CA GLN A 285 17.94 3.75 11.69
C GLN A 285 17.02 4.01 12.88
N THR A 286 17.47 4.89 13.78
CA THR A 286 16.79 5.26 15.03
C THR A 286 16.89 6.77 15.25
N GLY A 287 16.32 7.28 16.31
CA GLY A 287 16.45 8.68 16.70
C GLY A 287 16.02 9.65 15.59
N ASN A 288 16.80 10.70 15.41
CA ASN A 288 16.56 11.73 14.40
C ASN A 288 16.75 11.24 12.96
N ASP A 289 17.41 10.11 12.73
CA ASP A 289 17.50 9.51 11.39
C ASP A 289 16.16 8.91 10.94
N LEU A 290 15.37 8.41 11.88
CA LEU A 290 14.03 7.84 11.62
C LEU A 290 12.93 8.89 11.76
N MET A 291 13.05 9.84 12.71
CA MET A 291 11.98 10.73 13.13
C MET A 291 12.09 12.14 12.57
N ASN A 292 10.93 12.79 12.39
CA ASN A 292 10.81 14.22 12.12
C ASN A 292 9.83 14.85 13.11
N MET A 293 10.36 15.26 14.26
CA MET A 293 9.57 15.87 15.33
C MET A 293 9.17 17.32 15.06
N LYS A 294 9.81 18.00 14.09
CA LYS A 294 9.56 19.43 13.80
C LYS A 294 8.37 19.66 12.87
N THR A 295 8.12 18.74 11.93
CA THR A 295 7.02 18.85 10.97
C THR A 295 6.48 17.49 10.57
N CYS A 296 5.14 17.39 10.45
CA CYS A 296 4.44 16.19 9.99
C CYS A 296 3.99 16.28 8.53
N ASN A 297 4.15 17.44 7.88
CA ASN A 297 3.65 17.73 6.54
C ASN A 297 4.75 17.71 5.48
N HIS A 298 4.34 17.71 4.20
CA HIS A 298 5.23 17.87 3.06
C HIS A 298 6.06 19.15 3.17
N GLN A 299 7.39 19.03 3.02
CA GLN A 299 8.31 20.14 3.16
C GLN A 299 8.74 20.74 1.81
N GLY A 300 8.70 19.95 0.73
CA GLY A 300 9.24 20.37 -0.57
C GLY A 300 10.74 20.66 -0.54
N ILE A 301 11.20 21.39 -1.54
CA ILE A 301 12.60 21.84 -1.68
C ILE A 301 12.73 23.34 -1.41
N VAL A 302 13.89 23.78 -0.93
CA VAL A 302 14.18 25.20 -0.75
C VAL A 302 14.38 25.86 -2.12
N VAL A 303 13.64 26.93 -2.40
CA VAL A 303 13.69 27.69 -3.65
C VAL A 303 14.00 29.18 -3.45
N GLY A 304 14.07 29.65 -2.20
CA GLY A 304 14.39 31.03 -1.92
C GLY A 304 14.25 31.42 -0.46
N LYS A 305 14.41 32.69 -0.20
CA LYS A 305 14.28 33.34 1.12
C LYS A 305 13.56 34.68 1.00
N VAL A 306 12.65 34.98 1.91
CA VAL A 306 11.97 36.27 1.96
C VAL A 306 12.94 37.38 2.34
N LEU A 307 13.10 38.36 1.46
CA LEU A 307 13.95 39.55 1.66
C LEU A 307 13.22 40.63 2.45
N SER A 308 11.97 40.88 2.09
CA SER A 308 11.16 41.93 2.74
C SER A 308 9.65 41.63 2.55
N VAL A 309 8.89 42.15 3.49
CA VAL A 309 7.43 42.19 3.44
C VAL A 309 7.00 43.63 3.62
N LYS A 310 6.29 44.23 2.66
CA LYS A 310 5.77 45.59 2.70
C LYS A 310 4.29 45.57 2.30
N ARG A 311 3.41 45.94 3.23
CA ARG A 311 1.93 45.86 3.04
C ARG A 311 1.52 44.48 2.50
N ASP A 312 1.07 44.42 1.25
CA ASP A 312 0.64 43.24 0.53
C ASP A 312 1.71 42.56 -0.35
N GLU A 313 2.93 43.18 -0.42
CA GLU A 313 4.02 42.73 -1.28
C GLU A 313 5.07 41.93 -0.48
N VAL A 314 5.37 40.71 -0.95
CA VAL A 314 6.43 39.84 -0.43
C VAL A 314 7.52 39.68 -1.49
N ARG A 315 8.74 40.10 -1.17
CA ARG A 315 9.93 39.97 -2.04
C ARG A 315 10.76 38.78 -1.64
N ILE A 316 11.07 37.90 -2.61
CA ILE A 316 11.77 36.64 -2.41
C ILE A 316 13.02 36.62 -3.25
N LEU A 317 14.20 36.42 -2.63
CA LEU A 317 15.41 36.09 -3.36
C LEU A 317 15.34 34.61 -3.76
N CYS A 318 15.25 34.34 -5.04
CA CYS A 318 15.15 32.99 -5.58
C CYS A 318 16.54 32.32 -5.57
N SER A 319 16.66 31.16 -4.92
CA SER A 319 17.86 30.30 -5.03
C SER A 319 17.74 29.27 -6.16
N LYS A 320 16.50 29.04 -6.64
CA LYS A 320 16.13 28.25 -7.82
C LYS A 320 15.07 29.01 -8.60
N ASP A 321 14.87 28.63 -9.85
CA ASP A 321 13.79 29.17 -10.67
C ASP A 321 12.46 29.06 -9.95
N LEU A 322 11.66 30.12 -10.00
CA LEU A 322 10.29 30.15 -9.52
C LEU A 322 9.37 30.36 -10.71
N VAL A 323 8.34 29.54 -10.84
CA VAL A 323 7.48 29.49 -12.02
C VAL A 323 6.04 29.79 -11.62
N GLN A 324 5.28 30.42 -12.52
CA GLN A 324 3.85 30.58 -12.35
C GLN A 324 3.18 29.21 -12.21
N ASN A 325 2.22 29.08 -11.31
CA ASN A 325 1.56 27.86 -10.89
C ASN A 325 2.39 26.93 -10.00
N ASP A 326 3.64 27.27 -9.62
CA ASP A 326 4.29 26.56 -8.53
C ASP A 326 3.47 26.66 -7.23
N GLY A 327 3.36 25.57 -6.49
CA GLY A 327 2.87 25.58 -5.12
C GLY A 327 4.04 25.87 -4.18
N ILE A 328 3.93 26.89 -3.36
CA ILE A 328 4.98 27.29 -2.42
C ILE A 328 4.48 27.35 -0.99
N ARG A 329 5.43 27.18 -0.08
CA ARG A 329 5.27 27.37 1.36
C ARG A 329 6.31 28.35 1.86
N LEU A 330 5.88 29.32 2.65
CA LEU A 330 6.73 30.37 3.25
C LEU A 330 6.66 30.22 4.78
N GLY A 331 7.82 30.02 5.40
CA GLY A 331 7.87 29.73 6.83
C GLY A 331 7.07 28.49 7.21
N GLN A 332 6.33 28.56 8.31
CA GLN A 332 5.51 27.42 8.83
C GLN A 332 4.02 27.51 8.49
N GLU A 333 3.46 28.70 8.33
CA GLU A 333 2.01 28.92 8.29
C GLU A 333 1.48 29.40 6.94
N ALA A 334 2.30 30.00 6.10
CA ALA A 334 1.85 30.54 4.83
C ALA A 334 2.14 29.58 3.67
N GLY A 335 1.19 29.44 2.75
CA GLY A 335 1.34 28.68 1.51
C GLY A 335 0.34 29.12 0.46
N CYS A 336 0.74 29.06 -0.81
CA CYS A 336 -0.14 29.39 -1.92
C CYS A 336 0.30 28.69 -3.20
N ARG A 337 -0.60 28.60 -4.20
CA ARG A 337 -0.25 28.43 -5.59
C ARG A 337 0.01 29.81 -6.23
N ILE A 338 1.08 29.94 -6.97
CA ILE A 338 1.49 31.23 -7.56
C ILE A 338 0.62 31.53 -8.78
N ASN A 339 -0.47 32.26 -8.60
CA ASN A 339 -1.31 32.66 -9.72
C ASN A 339 -0.68 33.81 -10.54
N TYR A 340 -0.03 34.75 -9.83
CA TYR A 340 0.66 35.89 -10.44
C TYR A 340 2.06 36.00 -9.88
N LEU A 341 3.06 35.99 -10.76
CA LEU A 341 4.48 36.09 -10.43
C LEU A 341 5.02 37.42 -11.03
N TYR A 342 5.65 38.25 -10.22
CA TYR A 342 6.18 39.50 -10.66
C TYR A 342 7.70 39.55 -10.47
N ASP A 343 8.40 40.30 -11.37
CA ASP A 343 9.81 40.67 -11.18
C ASP A 343 9.98 41.78 -10.15
N GLU A 344 11.22 42.18 -9.88
CA GLU A 344 11.58 43.24 -8.93
C GLU A 344 10.94 44.61 -9.28
N LYS A 345 10.63 44.84 -10.57
CA LYS A 345 9.97 46.04 -11.08
C LYS A 345 8.44 45.89 -11.17
N LEU A 346 7.87 44.84 -10.55
CA LEU A 346 6.47 44.54 -10.53
C LEU A 346 5.85 44.23 -11.93
N ARG A 347 6.65 43.80 -12.90
CA ARG A 347 6.16 43.32 -14.20
C ARG A 347 5.80 41.85 -14.12
N LEU A 348 4.68 41.49 -14.67
CA LEU A 348 4.22 40.09 -14.70
C LEU A 348 5.19 39.22 -15.50
N GLN A 349 5.51 38.05 -14.94
CA GLN A 349 6.43 37.08 -15.51
C GLN A 349 5.83 35.65 -15.33
N ASN A 350 6.19 34.78 -16.27
CA ASN A 350 5.86 33.35 -16.09
C ASN A 350 6.93 32.58 -15.32
N ARG A 351 8.18 33.11 -15.31
CA ARG A 351 9.35 32.52 -14.63
C ARG A 351 10.29 33.59 -14.13
N ILE A 352 10.79 33.45 -12.92
CA ILE A 352 11.88 34.24 -12.34
C ILE A 352 13.07 33.31 -12.13
N PRO A 353 14.22 33.56 -12.77
CA PRO A 353 15.41 32.73 -12.64
C PRO A 353 16.04 32.77 -11.26
N ALA A 354 16.82 31.75 -10.90
CA ALA A 354 17.68 31.74 -9.73
C ALA A 354 18.59 33.00 -9.67
N GLY A 355 18.82 33.50 -8.48
CA GLY A 355 19.58 34.72 -8.23
C GLY A 355 18.81 36.06 -8.44
N LYS A 356 17.56 35.99 -8.92
CA LYS A 356 16.69 37.17 -9.11
C LYS A 356 15.67 37.30 -8.00
N VAL A 357 15.05 38.46 -7.90
CA VAL A 357 13.99 38.74 -6.91
C VAL A 357 12.64 38.55 -7.55
N ALA A 358 11.82 37.66 -6.95
CA ALA A 358 10.41 37.47 -7.24
C ALA A 358 9.58 38.30 -6.28
N CYS A 359 8.46 38.86 -6.76
CA CYS A 359 7.46 39.52 -5.95
C CYS A 359 6.14 38.81 -6.04
N LEU A 360 5.53 38.54 -4.88
CA LEU A 360 4.19 37.98 -4.72
C LEU A 360 3.34 38.96 -3.92
N LYS A 361 2.00 38.93 -4.12
CA LYS A 361 1.07 39.82 -3.46
C LYS A 361 0.05 39.06 -2.60
N ASN A 362 -0.53 39.75 -1.62
CA ASN A 362 -1.65 39.26 -0.79
C ASN A 362 -1.33 38.00 0.04
N LEU A 363 -0.07 37.82 0.48
CA LEU A 363 0.32 36.73 1.37
C LEU A 363 0.28 37.21 2.83
N ARG A 364 -0.40 36.43 3.68
CA ARG A 364 -0.51 36.68 5.14
C ARG A 364 0.47 35.80 5.90
N HIS A 365 0.80 36.20 7.14
CA HIS A 365 1.65 35.43 8.07
C HIS A 365 3.07 35.16 7.55
N VAL A 366 3.60 36.00 6.66
CA VAL A 366 4.97 35.91 6.12
C VAL A 366 5.86 36.92 6.82
N LYS A 367 7.09 36.51 7.16
CA LYS A 367 8.10 37.33 7.82
C LYS A 367 9.37 37.43 6.98
N LYS A 368 10.11 38.57 7.13
CA LYS A 368 11.46 38.68 6.57
C LYS A 368 12.34 37.55 7.12
N GLY A 369 13.04 36.89 6.24
CA GLY A 369 13.92 35.76 6.58
C GLY A 369 13.26 34.38 6.45
N ASP A 370 11.96 34.29 6.24
CA ASP A 370 11.28 33.03 6.02
C ASP A 370 11.88 32.28 4.82
N ILE A 371 12.06 30.99 4.99
CA ILE A 371 12.50 30.09 3.92
C ILE A 371 11.31 29.78 3.01
N VAL A 372 11.51 29.96 1.72
CA VAL A 372 10.52 29.62 0.69
C VAL A 372 10.81 28.24 0.16
N ARG A 373 9.81 27.36 0.22
CA ARG A 373 9.89 25.97 -0.24
C ARG A 373 8.88 25.73 -1.33
N ARG A 374 9.27 25.05 -2.42
CA ARG A 374 8.37 24.57 -3.46
C ARG A 374 7.83 23.20 -3.09
N THR A 375 6.51 23.08 -3.03
CA THR A 375 5.78 21.85 -2.71
C THR A 375 5.03 21.28 -3.91
N ILE A 376 4.82 22.06 -4.96
CA ILE A 376 4.30 21.65 -6.27
C ILE A 376 5.13 22.33 -7.34
N SER A 377 5.63 21.57 -8.30
CA SER A 377 6.40 22.08 -9.43
C SER A 377 5.53 22.10 -10.69
N ALA A 378 5.25 23.28 -11.23
CA ALA A 378 4.49 23.43 -12.47
C ALA A 378 5.23 22.81 -13.67
N ASP A 379 6.56 22.92 -13.69
CA ASP A 379 7.38 22.28 -14.73
C ASP A 379 7.25 20.76 -14.67
N LEU A 380 7.34 20.15 -13.46
CA LEU A 380 7.20 18.71 -13.30
C LEU A 380 5.78 18.22 -13.65
N GLU A 381 4.74 18.95 -13.25
CA GLU A 381 3.35 18.63 -13.67
C GLU A 381 3.24 18.58 -15.20
N LYS A 382 3.88 19.53 -15.91
CA LYS A 382 3.89 19.57 -17.37
C LYS A 382 4.70 18.42 -17.97
N GLU A 383 5.92 18.19 -17.48
CA GLU A 383 6.78 17.09 -17.93
C GLU A 383 6.11 15.73 -17.79
N VAL A 384 5.46 15.48 -16.66
CA VAL A 384 4.74 14.20 -16.41
C VAL A 384 3.54 14.06 -17.35
N LYS A 385 2.76 15.12 -17.57
CA LYS A 385 1.65 15.10 -18.52
C LYS A 385 2.12 14.83 -19.96
N GLU A 386 3.23 15.44 -20.37
CA GLU A 386 3.84 15.19 -21.67
C GLU A 386 4.35 13.75 -21.76
N ALA A 387 5.03 13.25 -20.73
CA ALA A 387 5.50 11.87 -20.69
C ALA A 387 4.35 10.85 -20.77
N ILE A 388 3.25 11.08 -20.07
CA ILE A 388 2.04 10.26 -20.13
C ILE A 388 1.46 10.29 -21.56
N SER A 389 1.32 11.47 -22.15
CA SER A 389 0.71 11.64 -23.49
C SER A 389 1.55 11.03 -24.62
N GLN A 390 2.86 11.00 -24.44
CA GLN A 390 3.81 10.40 -25.39
C GLN A 390 4.08 8.93 -25.12
N SER A 391 3.75 8.46 -23.91
CA SER A 391 3.97 7.07 -23.51
C SER A 391 3.01 6.18 -24.30
N CYS A 392 3.59 5.28 -25.07
CA CYS A 392 2.86 4.20 -25.69
C CYS A 392 3.60 2.89 -25.37
N ARG A 393 3.29 2.35 -24.18
CA ARG A 393 3.82 1.03 -23.80
C ARG A 393 3.27 0.02 -24.80
N LYS A 394 4.17 -0.71 -25.43
CA LYS A 394 3.83 -1.68 -26.48
C LYS A 394 4.44 -3.03 -26.18
N VAL A 395 3.79 -4.06 -26.67
CA VAL A 395 4.29 -5.45 -26.63
C VAL A 395 4.93 -5.75 -27.96
N ALA A 396 6.12 -6.36 -27.91
CA ALA A 396 6.80 -6.86 -29.07
C ALA A 396 6.00 -8.02 -29.68
N CYS A 397 5.66 -7.89 -30.97
CA CYS A 397 4.94 -8.91 -31.71
C CYS A 397 5.66 -9.20 -33.04
N GLU A 398 5.45 -10.38 -33.55
CA GLU A 398 5.87 -10.75 -34.89
C GLU A 398 4.65 -10.95 -35.77
N MET A 399 4.75 -10.65 -37.05
CA MET A 399 3.70 -10.86 -38.04
C MET A 399 4.23 -11.55 -39.27
N ARG A 400 3.47 -12.54 -39.77
CA ARG A 400 3.69 -13.14 -41.07
C ARG A 400 2.49 -12.85 -41.95
N VAL A 401 2.75 -12.32 -43.15
CA VAL A 401 1.72 -11.99 -44.16
C VAL A 401 1.95 -12.88 -45.36
N SER A 402 0.97 -13.69 -45.73
CA SER A 402 1.10 -14.65 -46.82
C SER A 402 -0.11 -14.62 -47.73
N CYS A 403 0.10 -15.01 -49.02
CA CYS A 403 -0.94 -15.23 -50.00
C CYS A 403 -0.50 -16.28 -51.02
N LYS A 404 -1.36 -17.24 -51.32
CA LYS A 404 -1.08 -18.35 -52.27
C LYS A 404 -1.21 -17.95 -53.75
N GLY A 405 -1.47 -16.68 -54.05
CA GLY A 405 -1.64 -16.18 -55.41
C GLY A 405 -3.02 -15.58 -55.68
N ALA A 406 -3.29 -15.25 -56.95
CA ALA A 406 -4.56 -14.69 -57.35
C ALA A 406 -5.73 -15.63 -57.02
N GLY A 407 -6.85 -15.06 -56.55
CA GLY A 407 -8.05 -15.79 -56.12
C GLY A 407 -7.99 -16.28 -54.66
N TYR A 408 -6.86 -16.15 -53.93
CA TYR A 408 -6.69 -16.53 -52.52
C TYR A 408 -6.76 -15.31 -51.63
N PRO A 409 -7.19 -15.46 -50.36
CA PRO A 409 -7.17 -14.38 -49.38
C PRO A 409 -5.75 -14.02 -48.95
N LEU A 410 -5.58 -12.83 -48.37
CA LEU A 410 -4.40 -12.48 -47.60
C LEU A 410 -4.52 -13.11 -46.20
N VAL A 411 -3.49 -13.77 -45.75
CA VAL A 411 -3.42 -14.37 -44.41
C VAL A 411 -2.44 -13.58 -43.55
N CYS A 412 -2.91 -13.09 -42.40
CA CYS A 412 -2.11 -12.40 -41.40
C CYS A 412 -2.02 -13.28 -40.17
N GLU A 413 -0.83 -13.80 -39.86
CA GLU A 413 -0.49 -14.52 -38.61
C GLU A 413 0.24 -13.54 -37.71
N ILE A 414 -0.24 -13.35 -36.47
CA ILE A 414 0.36 -12.46 -35.49
C ILE A 414 0.65 -13.23 -34.22
N SER A 415 1.83 -13.01 -33.62
CA SER A 415 2.23 -13.63 -32.34
C SER A 415 2.91 -12.60 -31.43
N ASP A 416 2.67 -12.74 -30.12
CA ASP A 416 3.38 -12.03 -29.06
C ASP A 416 4.44 -12.90 -28.36
N GLY A 417 4.71 -14.08 -28.89
CA GLY A 417 5.62 -15.08 -28.32
C GLY A 417 4.93 -16.08 -27.39
N SER A 418 3.76 -15.74 -26.83
CA SER A 418 2.94 -16.62 -25.99
C SER A 418 1.68 -17.09 -26.66
N HIS A 419 1.09 -16.24 -27.50
CA HIS A 419 -0.14 -16.49 -28.24
C HIS A 419 0.09 -16.27 -29.72
N MET A 420 -0.63 -17.00 -30.56
CA MET A 420 -0.62 -16.84 -32.01
C MET A 420 -2.03 -16.95 -32.56
N VAL A 421 -2.38 -16.03 -33.44
CA VAL A 421 -3.67 -16.06 -34.16
C VAL A 421 -3.45 -15.84 -35.66
N SER A 422 -4.35 -16.39 -36.48
CA SER A 422 -4.34 -16.28 -37.92
C SER A 422 -5.68 -15.73 -38.41
N ILE A 423 -5.64 -14.72 -39.27
CA ILE A 423 -6.81 -14.07 -39.84
C ILE A 423 -6.67 -14.06 -41.36
N GLU A 424 -7.75 -14.38 -42.06
CA GLU A 424 -7.85 -14.28 -43.51
C GLU A 424 -8.62 -13.00 -43.88
N SER A 425 -8.18 -12.31 -44.94
CA SER A 425 -8.92 -11.18 -45.47
C SER A 425 -10.21 -11.63 -46.15
N GLU A 426 -11.25 -10.80 -46.10
CA GLU A 426 -12.48 -11.03 -46.88
C GLU A 426 -12.22 -10.90 -48.39
N GLU A 427 -11.36 -9.95 -48.76
CA GLU A 427 -10.95 -9.72 -50.14
C GLU A 427 -9.95 -10.79 -50.58
N LYS A 428 -10.11 -11.24 -51.84
CA LYS A 428 -9.18 -12.16 -52.50
C LYS A 428 -8.23 -11.39 -53.41
N ALA A 429 -7.01 -11.92 -53.55
CA ALA A 429 -6.00 -11.37 -54.44
C ALA A 429 -6.48 -11.30 -55.87
N GLU A 430 -6.31 -10.17 -56.52
CA GLU A 430 -6.44 -10.00 -57.98
C GLU A 430 -5.08 -10.12 -58.65
N LEU A 431 -5.04 -10.46 -59.94
CA LEU A 431 -3.82 -10.33 -60.73
C LEU A 431 -3.46 -8.85 -60.86
N ALA A 432 -2.21 -8.51 -60.61
CA ALA A 432 -1.73 -7.14 -60.73
C ALA A 432 -1.76 -6.72 -62.21
N LYS A 433 -2.39 -5.59 -62.55
CA LYS A 433 -2.43 -5.06 -63.91
C LYS A 433 -1.14 -4.37 -64.36
N ASN A 434 -0.34 -3.85 -63.37
CA ASN A 434 0.91 -3.14 -63.63
C ASN A 434 2.02 -3.71 -62.73
N GLN A 435 2.03 -3.30 -61.46
CA GLN A 435 3.05 -3.75 -60.46
C GLN A 435 2.34 -4.49 -59.32
N GLY A 436 2.84 -5.67 -59.01
CA GLY A 436 2.35 -6.47 -57.88
C GLY A 436 2.61 -5.83 -56.52
N LEU A 437 1.95 -6.37 -55.53
CA LEU A 437 2.08 -5.92 -54.15
C LEU A 437 3.50 -6.18 -53.61
N SER A 438 4.26 -5.10 -53.43
CA SER A 438 5.64 -5.22 -52.95
C SER A 438 5.70 -5.48 -51.42
N GLU A 439 6.69 -6.25 -50.98
CA GLU A 439 7.00 -6.46 -49.55
C GLU A 439 7.12 -5.12 -48.81
N LYS A 440 7.81 -4.14 -49.38
CA LYS A 440 7.96 -2.79 -48.83
C LYS A 440 6.61 -2.12 -48.52
N THR A 441 5.62 -2.33 -49.39
CA THR A 441 4.25 -1.79 -49.22
C THR A 441 3.54 -2.51 -48.07
N ILE A 442 3.64 -3.85 -48.03
CA ILE A 442 3.06 -4.65 -46.94
C ILE A 442 3.63 -4.22 -45.59
N VAL A 443 4.95 -4.23 -45.45
CA VAL A 443 5.63 -3.83 -44.22
C VAL A 443 5.24 -2.42 -43.76
N LYS A 444 5.16 -1.47 -44.73
CA LYS A 444 4.72 -0.10 -44.46
C LYS A 444 3.28 -0.02 -43.90
N GLN A 445 2.34 -0.84 -44.44
CA GLN A 445 0.96 -0.84 -43.98
C GLN A 445 0.81 -1.57 -42.65
N MET A 446 1.50 -2.70 -42.44
CA MET A 446 1.45 -3.46 -41.21
C MET A 446 2.08 -2.69 -40.03
N ASN A 447 3.14 -1.90 -40.22
CA ASN A 447 3.75 -1.06 -39.20
C ASN A 447 2.90 0.16 -38.76
N LYS A 448 1.72 0.37 -39.28
CA LYS A 448 0.83 1.44 -38.85
C LYS A 448 0.12 1.10 -37.53
N THR A 449 0.91 0.95 -36.47
CA THR A 449 0.46 0.55 -35.10
C THR A 449 0.51 1.70 -34.09
N LYS A 450 0.55 2.98 -34.51
CA LYS A 450 0.76 4.14 -33.62
C LYS A 450 -0.25 4.18 -32.45
N ASN A 451 -1.50 3.83 -32.69
CA ASN A 451 -2.61 3.86 -31.73
C ASN A 451 -2.96 2.45 -31.19
N SER A 452 -2.01 1.51 -31.21
CA SER A 452 -2.19 0.13 -30.74
C SER A 452 -1.12 -0.22 -29.71
N TRP A 453 -1.43 -1.20 -28.87
CA TRP A 453 -0.51 -1.78 -27.90
C TRP A 453 0.60 -2.66 -28.55
N VAL A 454 0.52 -2.92 -29.86
CA VAL A 454 1.46 -3.76 -30.62
C VAL A 454 2.62 -2.95 -31.19
N ALA A 455 3.83 -3.50 -31.09
CA ALA A 455 5.02 -3.08 -31.84
C ALA A 455 5.60 -4.29 -32.59
N PHE A 456 5.57 -4.25 -33.92
CA PHE A 456 6.16 -5.33 -34.70
C PHE A 456 7.68 -5.25 -34.67
N THR A 457 8.31 -6.32 -34.20
CA THR A 457 9.78 -6.52 -34.22
C THR A 457 10.22 -7.19 -35.51
N LYS A 458 9.31 -7.99 -36.12
CA LYS A 458 9.54 -8.70 -37.36
C LYS A 458 8.24 -8.77 -38.14
N ILE A 459 8.34 -8.53 -39.46
CA ILE A 459 7.24 -8.75 -40.41
C ILE A 459 7.79 -9.56 -41.55
N GLU A 460 7.29 -10.78 -41.74
CA GLU A 460 7.66 -11.67 -42.84
C GLU A 460 6.60 -11.63 -43.92
N CYS A 461 7.02 -11.61 -45.18
CA CYS A 461 6.11 -11.61 -46.34
C CYS A 461 6.37 -12.87 -47.16
N ALA A 462 5.29 -13.63 -47.46
CA ALA A 462 5.31 -14.83 -48.28
C ALA A 462 4.17 -14.77 -49.33
N ILE A 463 4.34 -13.90 -50.31
CA ILE A 463 3.35 -13.67 -51.35
C ILE A 463 3.77 -14.42 -52.62
N GLN A 464 2.88 -15.24 -53.16
CA GLN A 464 3.11 -15.97 -54.43
C GLN A 464 2.49 -15.25 -55.62
N GLY A 465 3.30 -15.03 -56.67
CA GLY A 465 2.87 -14.39 -57.92
C GLY A 465 2.70 -12.87 -57.82
N GLU A 466 2.39 -12.27 -58.96
CA GLU A 466 2.11 -10.84 -59.10
C GLU A 466 0.66 -10.55 -58.70
N VAL A 467 0.41 -10.32 -57.43
CA VAL A 467 -0.94 -10.11 -56.87
C VAL A 467 -1.18 -8.65 -56.50
N PHE A 468 -2.41 -8.24 -56.47
CA PHE A 468 -2.87 -6.95 -56.02
C PHE A 468 -3.91 -7.11 -54.92
N PHE A 469 -3.78 -6.27 -53.88
CA PHE A 469 -4.79 -6.03 -52.87
C PHE A 469 -4.98 -4.52 -52.66
N PRO A 470 -6.21 -4.05 -52.44
CA PRO A 470 -6.44 -2.69 -52.00
C PRO A 470 -5.73 -2.42 -50.67
N LEU A 471 -5.16 -1.23 -50.48
CA LEU A 471 -4.52 -0.87 -49.21
C LEU A 471 -5.48 -0.94 -48.02
N GLY A 472 -6.79 -0.79 -48.26
CA GLY A 472 -7.86 -0.99 -47.28
C GLY A 472 -7.89 -2.41 -46.75
N ALA A 473 -7.77 -3.43 -47.60
CA ALA A 473 -7.75 -4.84 -47.24
C ALA A 473 -6.57 -5.17 -46.31
N LEU A 474 -5.35 -4.70 -46.65
CA LEU A 474 -4.16 -4.84 -45.79
C LEU A 474 -4.37 -4.24 -44.41
N ASN A 475 -4.91 -3.02 -44.33
CA ASN A 475 -5.15 -2.34 -43.07
C ASN A 475 -6.27 -3.00 -42.25
N ASN A 476 -7.30 -3.56 -42.94
CA ASN A 476 -8.38 -4.29 -42.27
C ASN A 476 -7.86 -5.61 -41.66
N CYS A 477 -7.14 -6.39 -42.46
CA CYS A 477 -6.54 -7.65 -42.01
C CYS A 477 -5.61 -7.44 -40.78
N ARG A 478 -4.75 -6.40 -40.80
CA ARG A 478 -3.94 -6.02 -39.65
C ARG A 478 -4.80 -5.71 -38.44
N ARG A 479 -5.87 -4.89 -38.55
CA ARG A 479 -6.74 -4.53 -37.44
C ARG A 479 -7.44 -5.74 -36.86
N GLN A 480 -7.94 -6.63 -37.69
CA GLN A 480 -8.60 -7.87 -37.30
C GLN A 480 -7.63 -8.81 -36.61
N ALA A 481 -6.39 -8.95 -37.12
CA ALA A 481 -5.35 -9.77 -36.51
C ALA A 481 -4.97 -9.24 -35.09
N ILE A 482 -4.79 -7.92 -34.93
CA ILE A 482 -4.51 -7.31 -33.63
C ILE A 482 -5.69 -7.52 -32.67
N ALA A 483 -6.93 -7.32 -33.11
CA ALA A 483 -8.12 -7.52 -32.30
C ALA A 483 -8.31 -8.99 -31.88
N ALA A 484 -8.03 -9.94 -32.78
CA ALA A 484 -8.07 -11.37 -32.46
C ALA A 484 -7.00 -11.76 -31.43
N LEU A 485 -5.77 -11.25 -31.56
CA LEU A 485 -4.72 -11.47 -30.57
C LEU A 485 -5.08 -10.84 -29.22
N GLU A 486 -5.69 -9.65 -29.22
CA GLU A 486 -6.19 -8.98 -28.00
C GLU A 486 -7.21 -9.85 -27.28
N ASN A 487 -8.18 -10.42 -27.99
CA ASN A 487 -9.19 -11.30 -27.40
C ASN A 487 -8.57 -12.53 -26.71
N VAL A 488 -7.62 -13.20 -27.39
CA VAL A 488 -6.92 -14.37 -26.80
C VAL A 488 -6.07 -14.00 -25.59
N ARG A 489 -5.42 -12.83 -25.62
CA ARG A 489 -4.62 -12.34 -24.47
C ARG A 489 -5.48 -11.98 -23.25
N LEU A 490 -6.71 -11.53 -23.49
CA LEU A 490 -7.64 -11.11 -22.44
C LEU A 490 -8.60 -12.24 -22.02
N GLU A 491 -8.45 -13.43 -22.60
CA GLU A 491 -9.23 -14.59 -22.20
C GLU A 491 -8.85 -14.98 -20.76
N VAL A 492 -9.84 -14.97 -19.87
CA VAL A 492 -9.67 -15.35 -18.48
C VAL A 492 -10.13 -16.78 -18.30
N VAL A 493 -9.22 -17.63 -17.89
CA VAL A 493 -9.54 -19.03 -17.52
C VAL A 493 -9.54 -19.15 -16.01
N CYS A 494 -10.71 -19.34 -15.43
CA CYS A 494 -10.90 -19.56 -13.99
C CYS A 494 -11.36 -20.98 -13.75
N SER A 495 -10.81 -21.60 -12.71
CA SER A 495 -11.36 -22.86 -12.20
C SER A 495 -12.74 -22.65 -11.59
N ALA A 496 -13.54 -23.69 -11.60
CA ALA A 496 -14.85 -23.65 -10.93
C ALA A 496 -14.67 -23.47 -9.42
N GLU A 497 -15.59 -22.73 -8.82
CA GLU A 497 -15.66 -22.58 -7.36
C GLU A 497 -15.83 -23.94 -6.67
N GLU A 498 -15.02 -24.22 -5.64
CA GLU A 498 -15.14 -25.41 -4.83
C GLU A 498 -16.12 -25.23 -3.66
N SER A 499 -16.70 -26.33 -3.21
CA SER A 499 -17.53 -26.33 -2.01
C SER A 499 -16.65 -26.21 -0.77
N TYR A 500 -16.96 -25.30 0.13
CA TYR A 500 -16.29 -25.19 1.43
C TYR A 500 -16.53 -26.45 2.27
N ARG A 501 -15.46 -27.21 2.58
CA ARG A 501 -15.54 -28.52 3.26
C ARG A 501 -14.68 -28.59 4.52
N TYR A 502 -13.95 -27.52 4.86
CA TYR A 502 -13.10 -27.52 6.04
C TYR A 502 -13.91 -27.76 7.32
N GLN A 503 -13.41 -28.63 8.17
CA GLN A 503 -13.96 -28.91 9.50
C GLN A 503 -12.83 -28.73 10.54
N PRO A 504 -12.96 -27.78 11.47
CA PRO A 504 -12.00 -27.60 12.52
C PRO A 504 -12.00 -28.79 13.48
N ILE A 505 -10.88 -28.96 14.20
CA ILE A 505 -10.77 -29.98 15.24
C ILE A 505 -11.73 -29.61 16.38
N LYS A 506 -12.67 -30.49 16.68
CA LYS A 506 -13.59 -30.31 17.82
C LYS A 506 -12.81 -30.46 19.13
N GLN A 507 -12.99 -29.51 20.01
CA GLN A 507 -12.35 -29.47 21.33
C GLN A 507 -13.43 -29.41 22.41
N GLU A 508 -13.21 -30.11 23.51
CA GLU A 508 -13.99 -29.90 24.73
C GLU A 508 -13.45 -28.66 25.44
N LEU A 509 -14.25 -27.60 25.44
CA LEU A 509 -13.87 -26.32 26.05
C LEU A 509 -14.32 -26.31 27.52
N SER A 510 -13.38 -26.12 28.42
CA SER A 510 -13.66 -25.84 29.84
C SER A 510 -13.62 -24.33 30.08
N SER A 511 -14.41 -23.85 31.04
CA SER A 511 -14.34 -22.46 31.46
C SER A 511 -12.96 -22.17 32.09
N ARG A 512 -12.29 -21.12 31.60
CA ARG A 512 -10.95 -20.71 32.06
C ARG A 512 -10.82 -19.19 32.18
N ILE A 513 -10.13 -18.75 33.19
CA ILE A 513 -9.68 -17.38 33.34
C ILE A 513 -8.15 -17.38 33.22
N TYR A 514 -7.65 -16.63 32.26
CA TYR A 514 -6.22 -16.41 32.06
C TYR A 514 -5.82 -15.09 32.72
N ILE A 515 -4.63 -15.05 33.29
CA ILE A 515 -4.08 -13.87 33.99
C ILE A 515 -2.80 -13.48 33.27
N ASP A 516 -2.77 -12.24 32.76
CA ASP A 516 -1.65 -11.56 32.11
C ASP A 516 -1.13 -12.21 30.83
N GLN A 517 -1.29 -13.50 30.64
CA GLN A 517 -0.80 -14.23 29.47
C GLN A 517 -1.64 -15.46 29.14
N VAL A 518 -1.59 -15.84 27.90
CA VAL A 518 -2.16 -17.11 27.36
C VAL A 518 -1.01 -18.05 26.98
N GLY A 519 -1.29 -19.35 26.85
CA GLY A 519 -0.28 -20.34 26.47
C GLY A 519 0.27 -20.12 25.04
N GLU A 520 1.42 -20.75 24.74
CA GLU A 520 2.11 -20.64 23.45
C GLU A 520 1.30 -21.19 22.27
N THR A 521 0.37 -22.11 22.53
CA THR A 521 -0.55 -22.65 21.52
C THR A 521 -1.77 -21.76 21.26
N CYS A 522 -1.83 -20.60 21.92
CA CYS A 522 -2.89 -19.62 21.71
C CYS A 522 -2.44 -18.48 20.80
N ALA A 523 -3.21 -18.20 19.76
CA ALA A 523 -2.96 -17.07 18.90
C ALA A 523 -3.31 -15.74 19.62
N PRO A 524 -2.42 -14.71 19.57
CA PRO A 524 -2.63 -13.46 20.28
C PRO A 524 -3.69 -12.57 19.62
N SER A 525 -4.29 -11.65 20.36
CA SER A 525 -5.28 -10.67 19.86
C SER A 525 -4.75 -9.82 18.69
N SER A 526 -3.44 -9.66 18.58
CA SER A 526 -2.79 -8.94 17.48
C SER A 526 -2.93 -9.61 16.10
N MET A 527 -3.43 -10.83 16.02
CA MET A 527 -3.84 -11.46 14.76
C MET A 527 -5.19 -10.95 14.24
N ASN A 528 -5.89 -10.12 15.03
CA ASN A 528 -7.10 -9.41 14.66
C ASN A 528 -8.22 -10.33 14.14
N VAL A 529 -8.45 -11.45 14.79
CA VAL A 529 -9.55 -12.36 14.44
C VAL A 529 -10.88 -11.75 14.85
N THR A 530 -11.78 -11.59 13.90
CA THR A 530 -13.04 -10.84 14.03
C THR A 530 -14.26 -11.57 13.46
N ASN A 531 -14.07 -12.79 12.90
CA ASN A 531 -15.14 -13.60 12.33
C ASN A 531 -14.88 -15.11 12.52
N SER A 532 -15.90 -15.92 12.31
CA SER A 532 -15.87 -17.36 12.55
C SER A 532 -14.94 -18.13 11.60
N TYR A 533 -14.77 -17.69 10.37
CA TYR A 533 -13.78 -18.27 9.44
C TYR A 533 -12.34 -17.96 9.89
N GLY A 534 -12.11 -16.78 10.51
CA GLY A 534 -10.83 -16.46 11.11
C GLY A 534 -10.46 -17.36 12.27
N VAL A 535 -11.43 -17.77 13.09
CA VAL A 535 -11.22 -18.79 14.14
C VAL A 535 -10.82 -20.14 13.54
N ALA A 536 -11.46 -20.56 12.45
CA ALA A 536 -11.11 -21.79 11.73
C ALA A 536 -9.70 -21.71 11.11
N ALA A 537 -9.35 -20.57 10.52
CA ALA A 537 -8.02 -20.31 9.98
C ALA A 537 -6.91 -20.46 11.04
N ILE A 538 -7.14 -19.96 12.25
CA ILE A 538 -6.20 -20.09 13.36
C ILE A 538 -5.94 -21.55 13.71
N GLN A 539 -6.97 -22.40 13.73
CA GLN A 539 -6.82 -23.82 13.98
C GLN A 539 -6.06 -24.52 12.82
N GLU A 540 -6.33 -24.16 11.57
CA GLU A 540 -5.59 -24.66 10.41
C GLU A 540 -4.11 -24.25 10.45
N MET A 541 -3.80 -23.08 10.97
CA MET A 541 -2.43 -22.63 11.22
C MET A 541 -1.73 -23.41 12.34
N GLY A 542 -2.47 -24.20 13.13
CA GLY A 542 -1.96 -25.06 14.21
C GLY A 542 -1.97 -24.41 15.58
N TYR A 543 -2.87 -23.47 15.83
CA TYR A 543 -3.16 -22.95 17.17
C TYR A 543 -4.40 -23.64 17.74
N ASP A 544 -4.44 -23.81 19.07
CA ASP A 544 -5.59 -24.42 19.76
C ASP A 544 -6.68 -23.38 20.01
N HIS A 545 -6.30 -22.17 20.42
CA HIS A 545 -7.21 -21.08 20.78
C HIS A 545 -6.75 -19.77 20.14
N VAL A 546 -7.62 -18.78 20.18
CA VAL A 546 -7.29 -17.40 19.79
C VAL A 546 -7.88 -16.39 20.77
N VAL A 547 -7.08 -15.38 21.12
CA VAL A 547 -7.59 -14.18 21.77
C VAL A 547 -8.23 -13.31 20.68
N LEU A 548 -9.51 -13.02 20.81
CA LEU A 548 -10.26 -12.20 19.86
C LEU A 548 -9.70 -10.76 19.80
N SER A 549 -9.95 -10.09 18.67
CA SER A 549 -9.54 -8.70 18.46
C SER A 549 -10.20 -7.76 19.47
N ASP A 550 -9.42 -6.80 19.99
CA ASP A 550 -9.91 -5.71 20.86
C ASP A 550 -10.83 -4.72 20.12
N GLU A 551 -11.00 -4.83 18.82
CA GLU A 551 -11.90 -3.99 18.02
C GLU A 551 -13.34 -4.53 17.94
N LEU A 552 -13.62 -5.74 18.47
CA LEU A 552 -14.95 -6.32 18.49
C LEU A 552 -15.82 -5.70 19.60
N THR A 553 -17.08 -5.43 19.25
CA THR A 553 -18.15 -5.17 20.22
C THR A 553 -18.74 -6.48 20.75
N PHE A 554 -19.47 -6.44 21.86
CA PHE A 554 -20.15 -7.62 22.39
C PHE A 554 -21.15 -8.24 21.41
N GLU A 555 -21.85 -7.42 20.65
CA GLU A 555 -22.76 -7.87 19.60
C GLU A 555 -22.03 -8.67 18.53
N GLN A 556 -20.91 -8.14 18.04
CA GLN A 556 -20.08 -8.81 17.05
C GLN A 556 -19.44 -10.12 17.57
N ILE A 557 -19.07 -10.18 18.85
CA ILE A 557 -18.61 -11.42 19.48
C ILE A 557 -19.73 -12.45 19.50
N THR A 558 -20.94 -12.03 19.89
CA THR A 558 -22.13 -12.89 19.89
C THR A 558 -22.42 -13.46 18.50
N ASP A 559 -22.36 -12.62 17.46
CA ASP A 559 -22.60 -13.04 16.07
C ASP A 559 -21.52 -14.04 15.59
N LEU A 560 -20.26 -13.80 15.92
CA LEU A 560 -19.16 -14.72 15.64
C LEU A 560 -19.38 -16.08 16.31
N LEU A 561 -19.74 -16.11 17.61
CA LEU A 561 -19.96 -17.35 18.36
C LEU A 561 -21.11 -18.16 17.78
N ARG A 562 -22.23 -17.51 17.46
CA ARG A 562 -23.40 -18.12 16.83
C ARG A 562 -23.08 -18.68 15.46
N ALA A 563 -22.40 -17.88 14.62
CA ALA A 563 -22.01 -18.30 13.28
C ALA A 563 -21.03 -19.48 13.30
N TYR A 564 -20.04 -19.47 14.20
CA TYR A 564 -19.12 -20.60 14.36
C TYR A 564 -19.85 -21.88 14.77
N LYS A 565 -20.73 -21.79 15.79
CA LYS A 565 -21.55 -22.93 16.25
C LYS A 565 -22.46 -23.48 15.15
N GLN A 566 -23.10 -22.61 14.37
CA GLN A 566 -23.94 -22.98 13.25
C GLN A 566 -23.16 -23.70 12.14
N ARG A 567 -21.99 -23.14 11.79
CA ARG A 567 -21.16 -23.62 10.66
C ARG A 567 -20.45 -24.92 10.97
N TYR A 568 -19.88 -25.05 12.15
CA TYR A 568 -19.00 -26.16 12.51
C TYR A 568 -19.59 -27.15 13.52
N GLN A 569 -20.81 -26.92 14.00
CA GLN A 569 -21.47 -27.72 15.02
C GLN A 569 -20.56 -27.96 16.25
N SER A 570 -19.85 -26.91 16.68
CA SER A 570 -18.91 -26.91 17.79
C SER A 570 -18.85 -25.51 18.44
N GLN A 571 -18.40 -25.46 19.67
CA GLN A 571 -18.09 -24.16 20.32
C GLN A 571 -16.80 -23.58 19.76
N ALA A 572 -16.74 -22.23 19.63
CA ALA A 572 -15.57 -21.53 19.17
C ALA A 572 -14.46 -21.54 20.23
N PRO A 573 -13.22 -21.98 19.92
CA PRO A 573 -12.10 -21.99 20.86
C PRO A 573 -11.48 -20.58 20.96
N VAL A 574 -12.21 -19.65 21.54
CA VAL A 574 -11.84 -18.24 21.63
C VAL A 574 -11.73 -17.78 23.08
N ILE A 575 -10.85 -16.81 23.29
CA ILE A 575 -10.63 -16.10 24.54
C ILE A 575 -10.92 -14.62 24.30
N TYR A 576 -11.59 -13.96 25.23
CA TYR A 576 -11.81 -12.52 25.13
C TYR A 576 -11.20 -11.78 26.32
N THR A 577 -10.51 -10.67 26.03
CA THR A 577 -9.92 -9.82 27.07
C THR A 577 -10.99 -8.93 27.68
N ILE A 578 -11.26 -9.13 28.96
CA ILE A 578 -12.36 -8.48 29.69
C ILE A 578 -11.87 -7.42 30.67
N TYR A 579 -10.58 -7.45 31.04
CA TYR A 579 -9.99 -6.50 31.99
C TYR A 579 -8.60 -6.11 31.50
N GLN A 580 -8.38 -4.82 31.17
CA GLN A 580 -7.08 -4.32 30.75
C GLN A 580 -7.04 -2.79 30.64
N HIS A 581 -5.83 -2.21 30.77
CA HIS A 581 -5.51 -0.96 30.09
C HIS A 581 -5.21 -1.25 28.62
N ARG A 582 -6.04 -0.75 27.70
CA ARG A 582 -5.89 -1.09 26.26
C ARG A 582 -4.56 -0.61 25.72
N ARG A 583 -3.81 -1.52 25.12
CA ARG A 583 -2.62 -1.15 24.36
C ARG A 583 -3.04 -0.51 23.03
N LEU A 584 -2.80 0.79 22.91
CA LEU A 584 -3.17 1.58 21.75
C LEU A 584 -2.20 1.41 20.58
N MET A 585 -0.89 1.21 20.89
CA MET A 585 0.15 1.19 19.88
C MET A 585 1.34 0.35 20.38
N ILE A 586 1.99 -0.35 19.45
CA ILE A 586 3.29 -1.00 19.69
C ILE A 586 4.24 -0.62 18.56
N MET A 587 5.47 -0.23 18.89
CA MET A 587 6.42 0.24 17.90
C MET A 587 7.84 -0.24 18.21
N ARG A 588 8.62 -0.54 17.17
CA ARG A 588 10.05 -0.84 17.28
C ARG A 588 10.88 0.40 17.61
N HIS A 589 10.38 1.58 17.29
CA HIS A 589 10.94 2.86 17.66
C HIS A 589 10.65 3.18 19.14
N CYS A 590 11.62 3.83 19.82
CA CYS A 590 11.45 4.33 21.18
C CYS A 590 11.53 5.86 21.21
N PRO A 591 10.40 6.59 21.32
CA PRO A 591 10.40 8.05 21.40
C PRO A 591 11.15 8.57 22.63
N VAL A 592 11.02 7.91 23.78
CA VAL A 592 11.72 8.25 25.03
C VAL A 592 13.24 8.26 24.82
N ASN A 593 13.78 7.16 24.28
CA ASN A 593 15.21 7.07 24.01
C ASN A 593 15.68 8.09 22.97
N THR A 594 14.84 8.38 21.95
CA THR A 594 15.15 9.38 20.94
C THR A 594 15.29 10.78 21.53
N ILE A 595 14.38 11.15 22.43
CA ILE A 595 14.32 12.49 23.02
C ILE A 595 15.42 12.66 24.07
N ILE A 596 15.63 11.65 24.94
CA ILE A 596 16.54 11.79 26.11
C ILE A 596 17.97 11.38 25.77
N LYS A 597 18.17 10.37 24.89
CA LYS A 597 19.49 9.79 24.55
C LYS A 597 19.84 9.85 23.06
N ASP A 598 19.17 10.68 22.28
CA ASP A 598 19.38 10.84 20.83
C ASP A 598 19.41 9.50 20.06
N GLY A 599 18.56 8.57 20.44
CA GLY A 599 18.44 7.26 19.79
C GLY A 599 19.50 6.22 20.18
N LYS A 600 20.40 6.52 21.09
CA LYS A 600 21.44 5.59 21.55
C LYS A 600 20.86 4.55 22.49
N ARG A 601 20.63 3.34 22.00
CA ARG A 601 19.97 2.26 22.76
C ARG A 601 20.89 1.46 23.70
N GLN A 602 22.20 1.54 23.52
CA GLN A 602 23.16 0.76 24.30
C GLN A 602 23.02 1.07 25.80
N HIS A 603 22.79 0.04 26.61
CA HIS A 603 22.56 0.15 28.06
C HIS A 603 21.42 1.09 28.48
N CYS A 604 20.37 1.20 27.65
CA CYS A 604 19.20 2.01 27.97
C CYS A 604 18.29 1.26 28.96
N ALA A 605 18.05 1.85 30.12
CA ALA A 605 17.13 1.34 31.16
C ALA A 605 16.04 2.36 31.54
N LEU A 606 15.85 3.43 30.77
CA LEU A 606 14.97 4.55 31.10
C LEU A 606 13.55 4.11 31.48
N CYS A 607 12.89 3.29 30.68
CA CYS A 607 11.53 2.83 30.95
C CYS A 607 11.39 1.79 32.06
N HIS A 608 12.52 1.35 32.70
CA HIS A 608 12.53 0.52 33.90
C HIS A 608 12.82 1.32 35.15
N GLN A 609 13.34 2.55 34.99
CA GLN A 609 13.74 3.42 36.08
C GLN A 609 12.79 4.58 36.32
N HIS A 610 12.06 4.99 35.28
CA HIS A 610 11.19 6.16 35.26
C HIS A 610 9.85 5.82 34.61
N GLN A 611 8.81 6.56 35.01
CA GLN A 611 7.47 6.50 34.39
C GLN A 611 7.34 7.55 33.30
N PHE A 612 6.95 7.12 32.09
CA PHE A 612 6.77 8.02 30.96
C PHE A 612 5.30 8.15 30.56
N THR A 613 4.89 9.39 30.34
CA THR A 613 3.54 9.73 29.89
C THR A 613 3.61 10.61 28.67
N LEU A 614 2.87 10.24 27.63
CA LEU A 614 2.63 11.05 26.46
C LEU A 614 1.31 11.82 26.68
N ARG A 615 1.32 13.14 26.52
CA ARG A 615 0.10 13.94 26.67
C ARG A 615 -0.27 14.61 25.35
N GLY A 616 -1.50 14.39 24.91
CA GLY A 616 -2.08 15.07 23.75
C GLY A 616 -2.36 16.54 24.03
N MET A 617 -2.53 17.34 22.97
CA MET A 617 -2.90 18.77 23.10
C MET A 617 -4.33 18.97 23.66
N ASP A 618 -5.14 17.92 23.62
CA ASP A 618 -6.47 17.83 24.26
C ASP A 618 -6.39 17.56 25.78
N GLY A 619 -5.17 17.34 26.29
CA GLY A 619 -4.91 17.04 27.71
C GLY A 619 -4.98 15.56 28.08
N HIS A 620 -5.42 14.69 27.16
CA HIS A 620 -5.45 13.25 27.43
C HIS A 620 -4.04 12.68 27.60
N ALA A 621 -3.86 11.83 28.60
CA ALA A 621 -2.58 11.21 28.94
C ALA A 621 -2.56 9.74 28.50
N TYR A 622 -1.39 9.27 28.08
CA TYR A 622 -1.15 7.89 27.64
C TYR A 622 0.11 7.36 28.34
N LYS A 623 0.03 6.21 28.97
CA LYS A 623 1.18 5.54 29.60
C LYS A 623 2.10 4.97 28.52
N MET A 624 3.41 5.11 28.72
CA MET A 624 4.43 4.58 27.80
C MET A 624 5.31 3.57 28.51
N GLU A 625 5.42 2.36 27.96
CA GLU A 625 6.24 1.29 28.52
C GLU A 625 7.02 0.55 27.43
N GLY A 626 8.27 0.22 27.72
CA GLY A 626 9.07 -0.68 26.88
C GLY A 626 8.89 -2.13 27.32
N ASN A 627 8.65 -3.04 26.40
CA ASN A 627 8.66 -4.48 26.72
C ASN A 627 10.09 -5.04 26.78
N LYS A 628 10.24 -6.31 27.15
CA LYS A 628 11.55 -7.01 27.28
C LYS A 628 12.41 -6.94 25.99
N ALA A 629 11.79 -6.82 24.82
CA ALA A 629 12.48 -6.68 23.53
C ALA A 629 12.71 -5.21 23.12
N CYS A 630 12.49 -4.25 24.03
CA CYS A 630 12.57 -2.80 23.78
C CYS A 630 11.60 -2.30 22.68
N PHE A 631 10.48 -2.97 22.44
CA PHE A 631 9.37 -2.36 21.72
C PHE A 631 8.64 -1.41 22.67
N MET A 632 8.50 -0.15 22.25
CA MET A 632 7.72 0.84 22.99
C MET A 632 6.23 0.59 22.78
N GLN A 633 5.49 0.56 23.87
CA GLN A 633 4.03 0.41 23.89
C GLN A 633 3.41 1.68 24.47
N ILE A 634 2.25 2.04 23.93
CA ILE A 634 1.43 3.14 24.44
C ILE A 634 0.10 2.54 24.89
N PHE A 635 -0.29 2.85 26.12
CA PHE A 635 -1.52 2.36 26.73
C PHE A 635 -2.48 3.51 27.01
N ASP A 636 -3.77 3.24 26.89
CA ASP A 636 -4.81 4.11 27.43
C ASP A 636 -4.72 4.12 28.95
N THR A 637 -4.88 5.28 29.55
CA THR A 637 -5.00 5.40 31.01
C THR A 637 -6.40 5.03 31.51
N ASN A 638 -7.40 4.98 30.63
CA ASN A 638 -8.73 4.48 30.97
C ASN A 638 -8.71 2.95 31.04
N LEU A 639 -9.22 2.44 32.17
CA LEU A 639 -9.40 1.01 32.38
C LEU A 639 -10.59 0.51 31.55
N THR A 640 -10.42 -0.60 30.85
CA THR A 640 -11.49 -1.39 30.28
C THR A 640 -11.83 -2.52 31.23
N ASP A 641 -13.02 -2.45 31.84
CA ASP A 641 -13.54 -3.46 32.75
C ASP A 641 -14.91 -3.93 32.26
N TYR A 642 -14.99 -5.17 31.82
CA TYR A 642 -16.22 -5.84 31.34
C TYR A 642 -16.63 -7.01 32.24
N THR A 643 -16.10 -7.05 33.49
CA THR A 643 -16.39 -8.15 34.41
C THR A 643 -17.88 -8.30 34.74
N ASP A 644 -18.65 -7.19 34.76
CA ASP A 644 -20.09 -7.22 35.01
C ASP A 644 -20.92 -7.75 33.81
N GLU A 645 -20.31 -7.80 32.62
CA GLU A 645 -20.99 -8.24 31.38
C GLU A 645 -20.74 -9.71 31.03
N ILE A 646 -19.90 -10.41 31.78
CA ILE A 646 -19.45 -11.78 31.53
C ILE A 646 -20.62 -12.77 31.40
N GLN A 647 -21.66 -12.64 32.27
CA GLN A 647 -22.79 -13.55 32.26
C GLN A 647 -23.54 -13.52 30.92
N LYS A 648 -23.57 -12.38 30.24
CA LYS A 648 -24.14 -12.25 28.91
C LYS A 648 -23.33 -13.06 27.89
N LEU A 649 -22.01 -12.93 27.92
CA LEU A 649 -21.10 -13.65 27.02
C LEU A 649 -21.06 -15.17 27.30
N LYS A 650 -21.12 -15.58 28.57
CA LYS A 650 -21.22 -17.00 28.96
C LYS A 650 -22.50 -17.67 28.38
N ARG A 651 -23.65 -16.97 28.37
CA ARG A 651 -24.90 -17.46 27.78
C ARG A 651 -24.79 -17.70 26.28
N GLU A 652 -23.99 -16.92 25.58
CA GLU A 652 -23.72 -17.09 24.15
C GLU A 652 -22.63 -18.12 23.84
N GLY A 653 -22.06 -18.77 24.88
CA GLY A 653 -21.12 -19.87 24.72
C GLY A 653 -19.63 -19.46 24.82
N LEU A 654 -19.31 -18.23 25.22
CA LEU A 654 -17.93 -17.85 25.52
C LEU A 654 -17.54 -18.45 26.89
N THR A 655 -16.47 -19.27 26.90
CA THR A 655 -16.06 -20.00 28.11
C THR A 655 -14.71 -19.50 28.67
N SER A 656 -13.93 -18.75 27.89
CA SER A 656 -12.58 -18.39 28.28
C SER A 656 -12.36 -16.88 28.25
N PHE A 657 -11.76 -16.35 29.31
CA PHE A 657 -11.56 -14.92 29.54
C PHE A 657 -10.10 -14.62 29.86
N LEU A 658 -9.64 -13.42 29.49
CA LEU A 658 -8.29 -12.91 29.80
C LEU A 658 -8.40 -11.62 30.61
N CYS A 659 -7.70 -11.56 31.75
CA CYS A 659 -7.47 -10.36 32.53
C CYS A 659 -6.01 -9.98 32.43
N ILE A 660 -5.70 -8.74 32.08
CA ILE A 660 -4.35 -8.18 32.04
C ILE A 660 -4.27 -7.10 33.11
N PHE A 661 -3.59 -7.44 34.18
CA PHE A 661 -3.35 -6.55 35.33
C PHE A 661 -2.12 -5.68 35.07
N SER A 662 -2.11 -4.47 35.63
CA SER A 662 -0.99 -3.52 35.55
C SER A 662 -0.44 -3.12 36.89
N ASP A 663 -1.24 -2.36 37.62
CA ASP A 663 -0.83 -1.72 38.89
C ASP A 663 -1.73 -2.18 40.07
N GLU A 664 -2.62 -3.16 39.85
CA GLU A 664 -3.55 -3.67 40.86
C GLU A 664 -2.83 -4.46 41.97
N SER A 665 -3.21 -4.22 43.22
CA SER A 665 -2.78 -5.01 44.36
C SER A 665 -3.35 -6.44 44.30
N GLU A 666 -2.73 -7.38 44.99
CA GLU A 666 -3.21 -8.77 45.05
C GLU A 666 -4.66 -8.87 45.55
N SER A 667 -5.06 -8.04 46.53
CA SER A 667 -6.45 -7.99 47.04
C SER A 667 -7.44 -7.50 45.96
N GLU A 668 -7.05 -6.53 45.15
CA GLU A 668 -7.87 -6.06 44.02
C GLU A 668 -8.00 -7.13 42.95
N LYS A 669 -6.92 -7.81 42.58
CA LYS A 669 -6.92 -8.93 41.66
C LYS A 669 -7.85 -10.04 42.13
N GLU A 670 -7.75 -10.46 43.39
CA GLU A 670 -8.64 -11.47 43.99
C GLU A 670 -10.11 -11.04 43.88
N SER A 671 -10.41 -9.79 44.22
CA SER A 671 -11.78 -9.27 44.12
C SER A 671 -12.33 -9.30 42.71
N ILE A 672 -11.50 -8.91 41.68
CA ILE A 672 -11.89 -8.94 40.27
C ILE A 672 -12.11 -10.38 39.81
N LEU A 673 -11.21 -11.31 40.15
CA LEU A 673 -11.33 -12.72 39.79
C LEU A 673 -12.55 -13.41 40.44
N HIS A 674 -12.94 -13.01 41.65
CA HIS A 674 -14.16 -13.50 42.29
C HIS A 674 -15.42 -13.06 41.49
N ARG A 675 -15.52 -11.81 41.10
CA ARG A 675 -16.63 -11.32 40.26
C ARG A 675 -16.79 -12.07 38.92
N ILE A 676 -15.66 -12.56 38.37
CA ILE A 676 -15.67 -13.33 37.10
C ILE A 676 -16.13 -14.79 37.34
N SER A 677 -15.82 -15.36 38.51
CA SER A 677 -16.09 -16.76 38.82
C SER A 677 -17.55 -17.00 39.18
N ASP A 678 -18.19 -16.02 39.79
CA ASP A 678 -19.64 -16.01 40.07
C ASP A 678 -20.47 -15.78 38.81
#